data_2abea6e2ed0f9c105f652ddb2ddd6242
#
_entry.id   2abea6e2ed0f9c105f652ddb2ddd6242
#
_cell.length_a   1.000
_cell.length_b   1.000
_cell.length_c   1.000
_cell.angle_alpha   90.00
_cell.angle_beta   90.00
_cell.angle_gamma   90.00
#
_symmetry.space_group_name_H-M   'P 1'
#
loop_
_entity.id
_entity.type
_entity.pdbx_description
1 polymer ?
#
loop_
_entity_poly.entity_id
_entity_poly.type
_entity_poly.pdbx_seq_one_letter_code
_entity_poly.pdbx_strand_id
1 'polypeptide(L)'
;LNSLGTDGGGTAHNAAYNTVSGDAVIVGPVLMAQRIEGLQLPTPPPDVPPSQGPVPSRVFVNRTRELADLDAALSLAAGPEPGVVLVVGVGGVGKTQLVAQAVRRELHHLFPDGQLYVDLADHRRDGVVDLAAVLGEFLRALKVHKDYVPAGLAERTALFRSVAAPLRLLVKVDDVQHAPEARALVPPRGVLVATGRRVLPSLLMDGAVLVDVAPLDETAGTELVRRWHADADEGTAADVVRLCAGHPLALRAALEWLAARPQLTLDDVVRDLTAGRYGTDDDGAGEVMAVAMGTAGETEEGGVGEAVDAVLDSVVAGVAGHTRHLYDLLGVLPGTTATADLLAAAGATRVDEGLGELLSCRLAVLVESPDRPRRYRLHDVVRAHARLRARALSEERRRAVLRLVVDFYADAAAHGDALVLGDRFRIQPPPDRSLSELAVRGTLFTGRAEALEWLDAERVNFRAVIRVAADEGRHEQVWRLCESLWALYHSRKHLADCEESGHLGIEAAQHEARPDVEVRMRNQVARAAYELGDLDRAESQLDAAVDLLGLVGDPRLSGVVQESRGLIALARGRSEESPGAAYDRAEEARQFFEHALAANRAVPDPHGIVVQSYNVAQALVAGERWADALDVLDEAAGTARAGGDEPMLPRIDLVRAHAFAGLGSLDRAVAAAGAAADAAAALKQFAKLDQALELLAALADRAEDRPLRAACEEKLSALRRTMGLRPPAAPTA
;
A
#
# COMPACT_ATOMS: atom_id res chain seq x y z
N LEU A 1 -3.50 -53.77 -23.78
CA LEU A 1 -4.28 -55.02 -23.85
C LEU A 1 -3.66 -56.08 -22.92
N ASN A 2 -4.38 -56.41 -21.82
CA ASN A 2 -4.55 -57.67 -21.10
C ASN A 2 -3.29 -58.49 -20.75
N SER A 3 -3.14 -59.10 -19.60
CA SER A 3 -4.08 -59.64 -18.60
C SER A 3 -3.30 -60.18 -17.42
N LEU A 4 -3.86 -60.02 -16.23
CA LEU A 4 -3.95 -60.95 -15.09
C LEU A 4 -2.82 -61.92 -14.76
N GLY A 5 -2.34 -61.89 -13.52
CA GLY A 5 -1.68 -62.96 -12.81
C GLY A 5 -1.42 -62.61 -11.37
N THR A 6 -2.11 -63.28 -10.46
CA THR A 6 -2.19 -63.16 -9.01
C THR A 6 -0.99 -63.80 -8.29
N ASP A 7 -0.82 -63.33 -7.04
CA ASP A 7 -0.26 -63.96 -5.84
C ASP A 7 1.25 -63.89 -5.53
N GLY A 8 1.51 -63.44 -4.29
CA GLY A 8 2.70 -63.79 -3.54
C GLY A 8 3.23 -62.70 -2.65
N GLY A 9 2.85 -62.68 -1.35
CA GLY A 9 3.33 -61.73 -0.36
C GLY A 9 4.84 -61.72 -0.19
N GLY A 10 5.35 -60.50 -0.03
CA GLY A 10 6.71 -60.22 0.32
C GLY A 10 6.87 -58.75 0.56
N THR A 11 7.07 -58.34 1.82
CA THR A 11 7.44 -56.97 2.21
C THR A 11 8.75 -56.59 1.55
N ALA A 12 8.66 -56.00 0.37
CA ALA A 12 9.79 -55.39 -0.28
C ALA A 12 9.86 -53.92 0.19
N HIS A 13 10.89 -53.57 0.96
CA HIS A 13 11.31 -52.17 1.14
C HIS A 13 11.70 -51.62 -0.24
N ASN A 14 10.80 -50.90 -0.86
CA ASN A 14 11.11 -50.11 -2.04
C ASN A 14 11.95 -48.89 -1.63
N ALA A 15 13.26 -49.04 -1.69
CA ALA A 15 14.17 -47.90 -1.74
C ALA A 15 14.03 -47.27 -3.14
N ALA A 16 13.29 -46.17 -3.23
CA ALA A 16 13.23 -45.40 -4.44
C ALA A 16 14.54 -44.61 -4.60
N TYR A 17 15.37 -45.02 -5.54
CA TYR A 17 16.54 -44.25 -5.96
C TYR A 17 16.12 -43.21 -7.02
N ASN A 18 16.15 -41.94 -6.67
CA ASN A 18 15.99 -40.88 -7.64
C ASN A 18 17.36 -40.58 -8.26
N THR A 19 17.60 -41.05 -9.46
CA THR A 19 18.79 -40.70 -10.27
C THR A 19 18.41 -39.77 -11.40
N VAL A 20 19.10 -38.64 -11.50
CA VAL A 20 19.06 -37.77 -12.69
C VAL A 20 20.25 -38.16 -13.54
N SER A 21 20.00 -38.73 -14.74
CA SER A 21 21.06 -39.17 -15.67
C SER A 21 20.80 -38.55 -17.05
N GLY A 22 21.87 -38.14 -17.75
CA GLY A 22 21.85 -37.55 -19.09
C GLY A 22 22.10 -36.04 -19.07
N ASP A 23 22.16 -35.41 -20.26
CA ASP A 23 22.41 -33.97 -20.48
C ASP A 23 21.23 -33.08 -20.09
N ALA A 24 20.59 -33.34 -18.95
CA ALA A 24 19.46 -32.56 -18.48
C ALA A 24 19.94 -31.24 -17.88
N VAL A 25 19.62 -30.13 -18.52
CA VAL A 25 19.78 -28.80 -17.94
C VAL A 25 18.66 -28.58 -16.93
N ILE A 26 18.99 -28.64 -15.64
CA ILE A 26 18.03 -28.42 -14.55
C ILE A 26 17.94 -26.90 -14.31
N VAL A 27 16.82 -26.31 -14.71
CA VAL A 27 16.48 -24.89 -14.45
C VAL A 27 15.54 -24.86 -13.25
N GLY A 28 16.11 -24.89 -12.03
CA GLY A 28 15.34 -24.80 -10.79
C GLY A 28 15.86 -25.76 -9.70
N PRO A 29 15.35 -25.66 -8.44
CA PRO A 29 15.79 -26.51 -7.35
C PRO A 29 15.33 -27.97 -7.55
N VAL A 30 16.27 -28.91 -7.52
CA VAL A 30 15.99 -30.35 -7.49
C VAL A 30 15.79 -30.76 -6.04
N LEU A 31 14.58 -31.20 -5.69
CA LEU A 31 14.26 -31.70 -4.35
C LEU A 31 14.36 -33.22 -4.33
N MET A 32 15.41 -33.76 -3.69
CA MET A 32 15.54 -35.16 -3.40
C MET A 32 15.21 -35.40 -1.92
N ALA A 33 13.99 -35.80 -1.61
CA ALA A 33 13.61 -36.22 -0.27
C ALA A 33 12.72 -37.45 -0.31
N GLN A 34 12.99 -38.40 0.58
CA GLN A 34 12.30 -39.71 0.61
C GLN A 34 10.81 -39.65 0.98
N ARG A 35 10.26 -38.48 1.40
CA ARG A 35 8.89 -38.38 1.93
C ARG A 35 8.22 -37.01 1.84
N ILE A 36 8.52 -36.18 0.85
CA ILE A 36 7.67 -35.00 0.59
C ILE A 36 7.15 -35.10 -0.84
N GLU A 37 6.05 -35.82 -1.01
CA GLU A 37 5.29 -35.86 -2.25
C GLU A 37 4.48 -34.58 -2.36
N GLY A 38 4.72 -33.81 -3.41
CA GLY A 38 3.85 -32.71 -3.79
C GLY A 38 4.26 -31.29 -3.41
N LEU A 39 5.46 -31.04 -2.86
CA LEU A 39 5.91 -29.67 -2.58
C LEU A 39 6.10 -28.90 -3.90
N GLN A 40 5.08 -28.19 -4.34
CA GLN A 40 5.18 -27.21 -5.42
C GLN A 40 5.65 -25.87 -4.82
N LEU A 41 6.95 -25.59 -4.91
CA LEU A 41 7.43 -24.24 -4.66
C LEU A 41 6.81 -23.31 -5.71
N PRO A 42 6.40 -22.10 -5.33
CA PRO A 42 5.91 -21.12 -6.29
C PRO A 42 7.00 -20.86 -7.34
N THR A 43 6.61 -20.77 -8.59
CA THR A 43 7.52 -20.35 -9.66
C THR A 43 8.06 -18.96 -9.29
N PRO A 44 9.37 -18.76 -9.22
CA PRO A 44 9.90 -17.42 -8.95
C PRO A 44 9.36 -16.47 -10.02
N PRO A 45 8.94 -15.26 -9.64
CA PRO A 45 8.53 -14.27 -10.62
C PRO A 45 9.69 -14.06 -11.61
N PRO A 46 9.39 -13.76 -12.89
CA PRO A 46 10.42 -13.54 -13.89
C PRO A 46 11.41 -12.48 -13.40
N ASP A 47 12.70 -12.71 -13.64
CA ASP A 47 13.77 -11.83 -13.15
C ASP A 47 13.87 -10.55 -14.01
N VAL A 48 12.77 -9.81 -14.07
CA VAL A 48 12.68 -8.52 -14.76
C VAL A 48 12.92 -7.43 -13.73
N PRO A 49 13.92 -6.57 -13.93
CA PRO A 49 14.14 -5.41 -13.05
C PRO A 49 12.92 -4.49 -13.02
N PRO A 50 12.60 -3.86 -11.88
CA PRO A 50 11.51 -2.91 -11.81
C PRO A 50 11.79 -1.72 -12.75
N SER A 51 10.78 -1.30 -13.52
CA SER A 51 10.86 -0.12 -14.39
C SER A 51 9.64 0.77 -14.10
N GLN A 52 9.73 1.52 -13.01
CA GLN A 52 8.63 2.35 -12.51
C GLN A 52 8.84 3.82 -12.88
N GLY A 53 7.73 4.54 -13.00
CA GLY A 53 7.69 5.99 -13.19
C GLY A 53 6.94 6.40 -14.45
N PRO A 54 6.69 7.70 -14.60
CA PRO A 54 5.92 8.25 -15.70
C PRO A 54 6.62 8.04 -17.05
N VAL A 55 5.80 7.82 -18.08
CA VAL A 55 6.30 7.69 -19.46
C VAL A 55 6.73 9.08 -19.97
N PRO A 56 7.93 9.21 -20.57
CA PRO A 56 8.39 10.47 -21.13
C PRO A 56 7.48 10.98 -22.24
N SER A 57 7.22 12.28 -22.26
CA SER A 57 6.45 12.93 -23.31
C SER A 57 7.17 12.81 -24.66
N ARG A 58 6.42 12.55 -25.74
CA ARG A 58 6.95 12.58 -27.10
C ARG A 58 7.27 14.01 -27.57
N VAL A 59 6.55 14.99 -27.04
CA VAL A 59 6.79 16.40 -27.32
C VAL A 59 7.52 16.98 -26.10
N PHE A 60 8.82 17.17 -26.28
CA PHE A 60 9.71 17.75 -25.28
C PHE A 60 10.58 18.78 -26.01
N VAL A 61 10.56 20.02 -25.56
CA VAL A 61 11.20 21.15 -26.24
C VAL A 61 12.26 21.75 -25.35
N ASN A 62 13.40 22.03 -25.93
CA ASN A 62 14.45 22.95 -25.50
C ASN A 62 14.72 23.02 -23.98
N ARG A 63 15.03 21.89 -23.38
CA ARG A 63 15.59 21.79 -22.02
C ARG A 63 17.01 21.23 -22.10
N THR A 64 17.75 21.67 -23.13
CA THR A 64 19.10 21.14 -23.43
C THR A 64 20.07 21.39 -22.30
N ARG A 65 20.00 22.55 -21.66
CA ARG A 65 20.84 22.91 -20.53
C ARG A 65 20.49 22.08 -19.30
N GLU A 66 19.21 22.07 -18.90
CA GLU A 66 18.75 21.33 -17.74
C GLU A 66 18.92 19.81 -17.91
N LEU A 67 18.77 19.28 -19.14
CA LEU A 67 19.08 17.89 -19.44
C LEU A 67 20.59 17.61 -19.30
N ALA A 68 21.45 18.48 -19.84
CA ALA A 68 22.90 18.34 -19.70
C ALA A 68 23.34 18.43 -18.22
N ASP A 69 22.75 19.37 -17.47
CA ASP A 69 23.01 19.51 -16.04
C ASP A 69 22.58 18.26 -15.27
N LEU A 70 21.41 17.71 -15.60
CA LEU A 70 20.88 16.49 -14.99
C LEU A 70 21.69 15.26 -15.37
N ASP A 71 22.09 15.11 -16.64
CA ASP A 71 22.94 14.00 -17.11
C ASP A 71 24.34 14.05 -16.45
N ALA A 72 24.92 15.24 -16.30
CA ALA A 72 26.16 15.44 -15.57
C ALA A 72 26.01 15.09 -14.09
N ALA A 73 24.92 15.55 -13.44
CA ALA A 73 24.62 15.26 -12.06
C ALA A 73 24.42 13.76 -11.80
N LEU A 74 23.67 13.07 -12.69
CA LEU A 74 23.44 11.63 -12.60
C LEU A 74 24.73 10.84 -12.81
N SER A 75 25.57 11.27 -13.76
CA SER A 75 26.87 10.63 -14.02
C SER A 75 27.83 10.80 -12.83
N LEU A 76 27.87 11.98 -12.24
CA LEU A 76 28.68 12.27 -11.05
C LEU A 76 28.22 11.46 -9.84
N ALA A 77 26.88 11.40 -9.63
CA ALA A 77 26.29 10.68 -8.51
C ALA A 77 26.27 9.15 -8.70
N ALA A 78 26.45 8.63 -9.91
CA ALA A 78 26.51 7.19 -10.19
C ALA A 78 27.84 6.51 -9.78
N GLY A 79 28.66 7.18 -8.95
CA GLY A 79 29.91 6.67 -8.39
C GLY A 79 29.74 5.45 -7.47
N PRO A 80 30.79 5.05 -6.75
CA PRO A 80 30.74 3.91 -5.82
C PRO A 80 29.88 4.19 -4.57
N GLU A 81 29.70 5.44 -4.20
CA GLU A 81 28.87 5.89 -3.09
C GLU A 81 27.47 6.26 -3.59
N PRO A 82 26.43 6.15 -2.72
CA PRO A 82 25.08 6.56 -3.10
C PRO A 82 25.02 8.06 -3.38
N GLY A 83 24.39 8.43 -4.50
CA GLY A 83 24.25 9.82 -4.93
C GLY A 83 22.82 10.35 -4.74
N VAL A 84 22.70 11.67 -4.55
CA VAL A 84 21.42 12.38 -4.51
C VAL A 84 21.44 13.53 -5.51
N VAL A 85 20.39 13.62 -6.33
CA VAL A 85 20.14 14.76 -7.23
C VAL A 85 18.82 15.39 -6.84
N LEU A 86 18.81 16.70 -6.61
CA LEU A 86 17.64 17.48 -6.24
C LEU A 86 17.25 18.39 -7.41
N VAL A 87 16.08 18.12 -8.03
CA VAL A 87 15.52 18.87 -9.14
C VAL A 87 14.42 19.79 -8.59
N VAL A 88 14.63 21.09 -8.64
CA VAL A 88 13.70 22.10 -8.09
C VAL A 88 13.06 22.96 -9.16
N GLY A 89 11.93 23.58 -8.83
CA GLY A 89 11.19 24.52 -9.70
C GLY A 89 9.70 24.55 -9.36
N VAL A 90 8.98 25.50 -9.88
CA VAL A 90 7.54 25.71 -9.62
C VAL A 90 6.70 24.48 -10.01
N GLY A 91 5.48 24.36 -9.45
CA GLY A 91 4.54 23.29 -9.78
C GLY A 91 4.17 23.32 -11.27
N GLY A 92 4.17 22.17 -11.95
CA GLY A 92 3.79 22.07 -13.38
C GLY A 92 4.84 22.54 -14.40
N VAL A 93 6.04 22.97 -13.97
CA VAL A 93 7.14 23.43 -14.85
C VAL A 93 7.79 22.29 -15.65
N GLY A 94 7.47 21.03 -15.33
CA GLY A 94 7.95 19.88 -16.10
C GLY A 94 9.10 19.09 -15.46
N LYS A 95 9.39 19.22 -14.15
CA LYS A 95 10.45 18.50 -13.43
C LYS A 95 10.39 16.98 -13.64
N THR A 96 9.24 16.38 -13.39
CA THR A 96 9.02 14.93 -13.54
C THR A 96 9.25 14.48 -14.99
N GLN A 97 8.85 15.30 -15.98
CA GLN A 97 9.08 15.00 -17.40
C GLN A 97 10.56 15.16 -17.79
N LEU A 98 11.25 16.15 -17.22
CA LEU A 98 12.69 16.33 -17.40
C LEU A 98 13.45 15.08 -16.90
N VAL A 99 13.16 14.61 -15.69
CA VAL A 99 13.75 13.40 -15.10
C VAL A 99 13.42 12.17 -15.97
N ALA A 100 12.16 11.99 -16.38
CA ALA A 100 11.75 10.88 -17.22
C ALA A 100 12.47 10.89 -18.58
N GLN A 101 12.71 12.06 -19.16
CA GLN A 101 13.39 12.22 -20.43
C GLN A 101 14.90 11.95 -20.34
N ALA A 102 15.56 12.41 -19.28
CA ALA A 102 16.97 12.12 -19.02
C ALA A 102 17.19 10.61 -18.83
N VAL A 103 16.35 9.97 -18.03
CA VAL A 103 16.42 8.52 -17.77
C VAL A 103 16.26 7.69 -19.05
N ARG A 104 15.44 8.14 -20.01
CA ARG A 104 15.25 7.43 -21.28
C ARG A 104 16.48 7.45 -22.18
N ARG A 105 17.30 8.52 -22.13
CA ARG A 105 18.34 8.76 -23.13
C ARG A 105 19.55 7.82 -23.01
N GLU A 106 20.05 7.56 -21.80
CA GLU A 106 21.33 6.83 -21.64
C GLU A 106 21.47 5.98 -20.37
N LEU A 107 20.49 5.98 -19.47
CA LEU A 107 20.71 5.53 -18.08
C LEU A 107 20.49 4.03 -17.82
N HIS A 108 20.04 3.25 -18.79
CA HIS A 108 19.92 1.79 -18.63
C HIS A 108 21.26 1.11 -18.30
N HIS A 109 22.38 1.68 -18.74
CA HIS A 109 23.70 1.14 -18.45
C HIS A 109 24.20 1.47 -17.03
N LEU A 110 23.74 2.59 -16.46
CA LEU A 110 24.15 3.02 -15.13
C LEU A 110 23.36 2.29 -14.02
N PHE A 111 22.09 1.93 -14.30
CA PHE A 111 21.16 1.33 -13.32
C PHE A 111 20.52 0.05 -13.87
N PRO A 112 21.32 -1.02 -14.09
CA PRO A 112 20.86 -2.25 -14.74
C PRO A 112 19.85 -3.03 -13.89
N ASP A 113 19.85 -2.82 -12.56
CA ASP A 113 19.04 -3.59 -11.63
C ASP A 113 17.65 -2.98 -11.38
N GLY A 114 17.37 -1.82 -12.01
CA GLY A 114 16.01 -1.29 -12.08
C GLY A 114 15.82 0.13 -11.59
N GLN A 115 14.57 0.57 -11.73
CA GLN A 115 14.10 1.91 -11.40
C GLN A 115 12.88 1.82 -10.50
N LEU A 116 12.94 2.46 -9.34
CA LEU A 116 11.82 2.63 -8.42
C LEU A 116 11.27 4.06 -8.55
N TYR A 117 9.97 4.21 -8.33
CA TYR A 117 9.30 5.51 -8.39
C TYR A 117 8.25 5.63 -7.29
N VAL A 118 8.16 6.82 -6.71
CA VAL A 118 7.06 7.21 -5.81
C VAL A 118 6.78 8.69 -5.94
N ASP A 119 5.50 9.05 -5.86
CA ASP A 119 5.03 10.41 -5.63
C ASP A 119 4.67 10.54 -4.14
N LEU A 120 5.45 11.35 -3.40
CA LEU A 120 5.25 11.49 -1.95
C LEU A 120 3.95 12.23 -1.60
N ALA A 121 3.36 12.96 -2.54
CA ALA A 121 2.07 13.58 -2.34
C ALA A 121 0.97 12.54 -2.03
N ASP A 122 1.06 11.34 -2.62
CA ASP A 122 0.12 10.25 -2.38
C ASP A 122 0.31 9.59 -0.99
N HIS A 123 1.46 9.79 -0.35
CA HIS A 123 1.83 9.23 0.95
C HIS A 123 1.92 10.27 2.07
N ARG A 124 1.63 11.55 1.78
CA ARG A 124 1.74 12.65 2.74
C ARG A 124 0.50 12.77 3.61
N ARG A 125 0.72 12.92 4.93
CA ARG A 125 -0.31 13.06 5.97
C ARG A 125 0.02 14.28 6.82
N ASP A 126 -0.86 15.27 6.88
CA ASP A 126 -0.64 16.48 7.69
C ASP A 126 0.79 17.05 7.58
N GLY A 127 1.31 17.05 6.35
CA GLY A 127 2.68 17.45 6.08
C GLY A 127 3.75 16.38 6.30
N VAL A 128 3.42 15.21 6.86
CA VAL A 128 4.35 14.10 7.13
C VAL A 128 4.15 12.97 6.12
N VAL A 129 5.22 12.41 5.58
CA VAL A 129 5.19 11.27 4.65
C VAL A 129 5.23 9.95 5.40
N ASP A 130 4.35 9.01 5.03
CA ASP A 130 4.40 7.63 5.50
C ASP A 130 5.53 6.85 4.80
N LEU A 131 6.75 7.05 5.26
CA LEU A 131 7.93 6.36 4.71
C LEU A 131 7.88 4.84 4.87
N ALA A 132 7.14 4.33 5.87
CA ALA A 132 6.98 2.89 6.05
C ALA A 132 6.15 2.30 4.91
N ALA A 133 5.07 2.98 4.49
CA ALA A 133 4.29 2.56 3.34
C ALA A 133 5.12 2.60 2.05
N VAL A 134 5.85 3.69 1.80
CA VAL A 134 6.73 3.85 0.63
C VAL A 134 7.77 2.72 0.56
N LEU A 135 8.49 2.46 1.66
CA LEU A 135 9.48 1.37 1.71
C LEU A 135 8.84 0.00 1.51
N GLY A 136 7.62 -0.20 2.01
CA GLY A 136 6.85 -1.42 1.75
C GLY A 136 6.54 -1.61 0.27
N GLU A 137 6.24 -0.54 -0.47
CA GLU A 137 6.04 -0.58 -1.93
C GLU A 137 7.34 -0.89 -2.67
N PHE A 138 8.45 -0.27 -2.28
CA PHE A 138 9.76 -0.55 -2.86
C PHE A 138 10.19 -2.00 -2.63
N LEU A 139 10.01 -2.53 -1.43
CA LEU A 139 10.30 -3.92 -1.12
C LEU A 139 9.47 -4.89 -2.00
N ARG A 140 8.18 -4.61 -2.18
CA ARG A 140 7.32 -5.40 -3.09
C ARG A 140 7.78 -5.29 -4.55
N ALA A 141 8.16 -4.09 -5.01
CA ALA A 141 8.70 -3.90 -6.37
C ALA A 141 10.01 -4.67 -6.57
N LEU A 142 10.82 -4.80 -5.51
CA LEU A 142 12.03 -5.63 -5.47
C LEU A 142 11.71 -7.12 -5.21
N LYS A 143 10.44 -7.53 -5.35
CA LYS A 143 9.95 -8.92 -5.28
C LYS A 143 10.00 -9.54 -3.87
N VAL A 144 10.14 -8.74 -2.80
CA VAL A 144 9.97 -9.25 -1.44
C VAL A 144 8.50 -9.61 -1.21
N HIS A 145 8.24 -10.86 -0.85
CA HIS A 145 6.89 -11.31 -0.61
C HIS A 145 6.27 -10.59 0.61
N LYS A 146 4.99 -10.29 0.53
CA LYS A 146 4.26 -9.50 1.54
C LYS A 146 4.41 -10.02 2.98
N ASP A 147 4.50 -11.34 3.16
CA ASP A 147 4.60 -11.99 4.48
C ASP A 147 5.96 -11.74 5.17
N TYR A 148 6.95 -11.24 4.41
CA TYR A 148 8.30 -10.93 4.90
C TYR A 148 8.56 -9.42 4.98
N VAL A 149 7.60 -8.58 4.60
CA VAL A 149 7.70 -7.12 4.76
C VAL A 149 7.35 -6.78 6.21
N PRO A 150 8.30 -6.28 7.02
CA PRO A 150 8.04 -5.96 8.41
C PRO A 150 7.01 -4.85 8.59
N ALA A 151 6.47 -4.71 9.78
CA ALA A 151 5.50 -3.67 10.09
C ALA A 151 6.17 -2.30 10.31
N GLY A 152 7.28 -2.26 11.07
CA GLY A 152 7.94 -1.05 11.52
C GLY A 152 8.81 -0.36 10.45
N LEU A 153 8.92 0.98 10.54
CA LEU A 153 9.74 1.78 9.62
C LEU A 153 11.23 1.40 9.69
N ALA A 154 11.77 1.22 10.90
CA ALA A 154 13.17 0.89 11.09
C ALA A 154 13.53 -0.46 10.46
N GLU A 155 12.69 -1.46 10.66
CA GLU A 155 12.86 -2.80 10.09
C GLU A 155 12.72 -2.80 8.56
N ARG A 156 11.74 -2.06 8.01
CA ARG A 156 11.61 -1.87 6.56
C ARG A 156 12.80 -1.18 5.96
N THR A 157 13.35 -0.17 6.64
CA THR A 157 14.57 0.53 6.21
C THR A 157 15.77 -0.42 6.20
N ALA A 158 15.94 -1.23 7.24
CA ALA A 158 17.02 -2.22 7.32
C ALA A 158 16.87 -3.30 6.24
N LEU A 159 15.66 -3.81 6.02
CA LEU A 159 15.38 -4.79 4.97
C LEU A 159 15.61 -4.21 3.58
N PHE A 160 15.13 -2.98 3.31
CA PHE A 160 15.37 -2.30 2.03
C PHE A 160 16.85 -2.14 1.75
N ARG A 161 17.64 -1.69 2.73
CA ARG A 161 19.08 -1.57 2.59
C ARG A 161 19.75 -2.91 2.30
N SER A 162 19.33 -3.98 2.97
CA SER A 162 19.87 -5.32 2.75
C SER A 162 19.54 -5.87 1.36
N VAL A 163 18.29 -5.72 0.92
CA VAL A 163 17.83 -6.19 -0.41
C VAL A 163 18.45 -5.36 -1.52
N ALA A 164 18.57 -4.04 -1.34
CA ALA A 164 19.10 -3.12 -2.34
C ALA A 164 20.65 -3.07 -2.38
N ALA A 165 21.35 -3.56 -1.34
CA ALA A 165 22.81 -3.47 -1.26
C ALA A 165 23.59 -4.03 -2.47
N PRO A 166 23.21 -5.19 -3.08
CA PRO A 166 23.85 -5.69 -4.27
C PRO A 166 23.40 -5.01 -5.57
N LEU A 167 22.33 -4.18 -5.52
CA LEU A 167 21.65 -3.64 -6.69
C LEU A 167 22.10 -2.19 -6.97
N ARG A 168 22.30 -1.86 -8.24
CA ARG A 168 22.49 -0.48 -8.70
C ARG A 168 21.14 0.08 -9.16
N LEU A 169 20.45 0.78 -8.25
CA LEU A 169 19.09 1.27 -8.46
C LEU A 169 19.06 2.77 -8.76
N LEU A 170 18.10 3.17 -9.60
CA LEU A 170 17.63 4.54 -9.70
C LEU A 170 16.34 4.68 -8.90
N VAL A 171 16.34 5.49 -7.86
CA VAL A 171 15.13 5.82 -7.08
C VAL A 171 14.66 7.21 -7.46
N LYS A 172 13.46 7.32 -8.00
CA LYS A 172 12.83 8.60 -8.38
C LYS A 172 11.75 8.94 -7.37
N VAL A 173 11.83 10.12 -6.78
CA VAL A 173 10.92 10.57 -5.71
C VAL A 173 10.37 11.94 -6.07
N ASP A 174 9.09 12.01 -6.33
CA ASP A 174 8.39 13.27 -6.63
C ASP A 174 7.81 13.92 -5.35
N ASP A 175 7.69 15.25 -5.37
CA ASP A 175 7.14 16.12 -4.31
C ASP A 175 7.84 15.98 -2.95
N VAL A 176 9.17 15.98 -2.94
CA VAL A 176 9.96 16.02 -1.70
C VAL A 176 9.87 17.43 -1.10
N GLN A 177 9.42 17.52 0.16
CA GLN A 177 9.27 18.79 0.89
C GLN A 177 10.27 18.90 2.04
N HIS A 178 10.76 17.76 2.58
CA HIS A 178 11.68 17.73 3.71
C HIS A 178 12.85 16.76 3.44
N ALA A 179 14.05 17.13 3.81
CA ALA A 179 15.24 16.31 3.58
C ALA A 179 15.20 14.89 4.19
N PRO A 180 14.62 14.65 5.37
CA PRO A 180 14.46 13.29 5.90
C PRO A 180 13.68 12.35 4.97
N GLU A 181 12.73 12.87 4.19
CA GLU A 181 11.95 12.09 3.23
C GLU A 181 12.84 11.47 2.15
N ALA A 182 13.75 12.26 1.59
CA ALA A 182 14.71 11.78 0.61
C ALA A 182 15.75 10.83 1.25
N ARG A 183 16.33 11.21 2.40
CA ARG A 183 17.37 10.44 3.08
C ARG A 183 16.96 8.99 3.38
N ALA A 184 15.72 8.79 3.77
CA ALA A 184 15.21 7.46 4.10
C ALA A 184 15.13 6.53 2.87
N LEU A 185 15.03 7.10 1.66
CA LEU A 185 14.80 6.39 0.40
C LEU A 185 16.08 6.26 -0.45
N VAL A 186 17.20 6.81 -0.01
CA VAL A 186 18.49 6.68 -0.73
C VAL A 186 18.91 5.20 -0.79
N PRO A 187 19.10 4.64 -2.00
CA PRO A 187 19.55 3.25 -2.13
C PRO A 187 21.02 3.13 -1.69
N PRO A 188 21.44 1.99 -1.11
CA PRO A 188 22.85 1.78 -0.72
C PRO A 188 23.85 1.89 -1.89
N ARG A 189 23.40 1.59 -3.10
CA ARG A 189 24.16 1.74 -4.35
C ARG A 189 23.24 2.30 -5.42
N GLY A 190 23.72 3.31 -6.14
CA GLY A 190 22.94 3.97 -7.18
C GLY A 190 22.60 5.41 -6.81
N VAL A 191 21.51 5.93 -7.35
CA VAL A 191 21.14 7.35 -7.27
C VAL A 191 19.68 7.52 -6.84
N LEU A 192 19.46 8.49 -5.97
CA LEU A 192 18.13 9.04 -5.72
C LEU A 192 17.98 10.36 -6.47
N VAL A 193 16.93 10.49 -7.29
CA VAL A 193 16.52 11.75 -7.90
C VAL A 193 15.25 12.22 -7.22
N ALA A 194 15.36 13.32 -6.49
CA ALA A 194 14.24 13.98 -5.81
C ALA A 194 13.74 15.16 -6.63
N THR A 195 12.43 15.30 -6.83
CA THR A 195 11.86 16.55 -7.33
C THR A 195 11.19 17.30 -6.18
N GLY A 196 11.30 18.64 -6.17
CA GLY A 196 10.71 19.47 -5.14
C GLY A 196 10.35 20.85 -5.67
N ARG A 197 9.60 21.63 -4.87
CA ARG A 197 9.25 23.02 -5.21
C ARG A 197 10.28 24.01 -4.66
N ARG A 198 11.06 23.62 -3.66
CA ARG A 198 12.03 24.46 -2.95
C ARG A 198 13.38 23.75 -2.85
N VAL A 199 14.42 24.54 -2.79
CA VAL A 199 15.75 24.05 -2.44
C VAL A 199 15.75 23.53 -1.00
N LEU A 200 16.35 22.38 -0.78
CA LEU A 200 16.51 21.77 0.54
C LEU A 200 17.98 21.85 0.97
N PRO A 201 18.39 22.92 1.70
CA PRO A 201 19.80 23.19 2.01
C PRO A 201 20.50 22.03 2.72
N SER A 202 19.78 21.30 3.59
CA SER A 202 20.34 20.15 4.30
C SER A 202 20.68 18.97 3.39
N LEU A 203 20.00 18.79 2.24
CA LEU A 203 20.40 17.79 1.25
C LEU A 203 21.65 18.23 0.48
N LEU A 204 21.79 19.54 0.20
CA LEU A 204 22.98 20.09 -0.44
C LEU A 204 24.21 19.94 0.47
N MET A 205 24.05 20.13 1.78
CA MET A 205 25.09 19.87 2.77
C MET A 205 25.48 18.39 2.83
N ASP A 206 24.58 17.48 2.53
CA ASP A 206 24.84 16.04 2.40
C ASP A 206 25.50 15.68 1.05
N GLY A 207 25.78 16.66 0.18
CA GLY A 207 26.40 16.44 -1.13
C GLY A 207 25.42 16.23 -2.29
N ALA A 208 24.15 16.56 -2.12
CA ALA A 208 23.19 16.49 -3.24
C ALA A 208 23.54 17.52 -4.33
N VAL A 209 23.40 17.11 -5.58
CA VAL A 209 23.58 17.99 -6.75
C VAL A 209 22.26 18.67 -7.06
N LEU A 210 22.26 20.00 -7.18
CA LEU A 210 21.09 20.81 -7.48
C LEU A 210 20.93 21.00 -8.98
N VAL A 211 19.70 20.77 -9.50
CA VAL A 211 19.28 21.13 -10.85
C VAL A 211 18.03 22.02 -10.74
N ASP A 212 18.14 23.26 -11.19
CA ASP A 212 17.05 24.23 -11.16
C ASP A 212 16.31 24.28 -12.49
N VAL A 213 14.95 24.25 -12.45
CA VAL A 213 14.09 24.20 -13.62
C VAL A 213 13.16 25.42 -13.62
N ALA A 214 13.52 26.40 -14.41
CA ALA A 214 12.72 27.62 -14.63
C ALA A 214 11.56 27.39 -15.64
N PRO A 215 10.55 28.26 -15.73
CA PRO A 215 9.61 28.31 -16.86
C PRO A 215 10.34 28.37 -18.22
N LEU A 216 9.64 28.05 -19.30
CA LEU A 216 10.21 28.16 -20.66
C LEU A 216 10.43 29.63 -20.99
N ASP A 217 11.58 29.93 -21.60
CA ASP A 217 11.78 31.25 -22.21
C ASP A 217 10.86 31.42 -23.43
N GLU A 218 10.77 32.63 -23.94
CA GLU A 218 9.90 32.99 -25.07
C GLU A 218 10.23 32.14 -26.31
N THR A 219 11.51 31.89 -26.57
CA THR A 219 11.97 31.11 -27.72
C THR A 219 11.53 29.64 -27.60
N ALA A 220 11.77 29.02 -26.46
CA ALA A 220 11.37 27.63 -26.19
C ALA A 220 9.85 27.47 -26.14
N GLY A 221 9.16 28.42 -25.52
CA GLY A 221 7.70 28.43 -25.49
C GLY A 221 7.09 28.55 -26.89
N THR A 222 7.60 29.48 -27.72
CA THR A 222 7.16 29.66 -29.11
C THR A 222 7.44 28.43 -29.96
N GLU A 223 8.60 27.77 -29.79
CA GLU A 223 8.87 26.49 -30.45
C GLU A 223 7.85 25.41 -30.03
N LEU A 224 7.48 25.35 -28.75
CA LEU A 224 6.47 24.41 -28.25
C LEU A 224 5.10 24.69 -28.89
N VAL A 225 4.64 25.95 -28.93
CA VAL A 225 3.39 26.35 -29.57
C VAL A 225 3.38 25.93 -31.03
N ARG A 226 4.45 26.24 -31.78
CA ARG A 226 4.54 25.93 -33.21
C ARG A 226 4.65 24.42 -33.51
N ARG A 227 5.17 23.61 -32.61
CA ARG A 227 5.13 22.15 -32.78
C ARG A 227 3.73 21.55 -32.69
N TRP A 228 2.85 22.20 -31.97
CA TRP A 228 1.45 21.78 -31.84
C TRP A 228 0.54 22.50 -32.86
N HIS A 229 0.89 23.73 -33.24
CA HIS A 229 0.22 24.56 -34.23
C HIS A 229 1.21 25.07 -35.25
N ALA A 230 1.43 24.29 -36.31
CA ALA A 230 2.44 24.58 -37.33
C ALA A 230 2.19 25.88 -38.08
N ASP A 231 0.92 26.28 -38.19
CA ASP A 231 0.48 27.49 -38.92
C ASP A 231 0.46 28.73 -38.01
N ALA A 232 0.87 28.63 -36.75
CA ALA A 232 0.93 29.76 -35.83
C ALA A 232 1.98 30.78 -36.30
N ASP A 233 1.58 32.04 -36.44
CA ASP A 233 2.56 33.10 -36.64
C ASP A 233 3.37 33.35 -35.35
N GLU A 234 4.59 33.84 -35.52
CA GLU A 234 5.55 33.97 -34.43
C GLU A 234 5.09 34.96 -33.35
N GLY A 235 4.40 36.05 -33.74
CA GLY A 235 3.90 37.07 -32.82
C GLY A 235 2.79 36.53 -31.92
N THR A 236 1.76 35.94 -32.52
CA THR A 236 0.64 35.34 -31.77
C THR A 236 1.12 34.21 -30.87
N ALA A 237 2.08 33.40 -31.35
CA ALA A 237 2.67 32.35 -30.52
C ALA A 237 3.43 32.92 -29.30
N ALA A 238 4.22 33.99 -29.51
CA ALA A 238 4.91 34.69 -28.42
C ALA A 238 3.93 35.34 -27.43
N ASP A 239 2.79 35.87 -27.90
CA ASP A 239 1.74 36.42 -27.04
C ASP A 239 1.12 35.34 -26.13
N VAL A 240 0.81 34.14 -26.66
CA VAL A 240 0.33 33.04 -25.86
C VAL A 240 1.37 32.63 -24.81
N VAL A 241 2.65 32.55 -25.18
CA VAL A 241 3.73 32.23 -24.24
C VAL A 241 3.81 33.24 -23.10
N ARG A 242 3.72 34.51 -23.43
CA ARG A 242 3.77 35.62 -22.47
C ARG A 242 2.55 35.62 -21.53
N LEU A 243 1.36 35.39 -22.07
CA LEU A 243 0.12 35.25 -21.29
C LEU A 243 0.13 34.05 -20.36
N CYS A 244 0.74 32.94 -20.77
CA CYS A 244 0.97 31.73 -19.96
C CYS A 244 2.24 31.80 -19.09
N ALA A 245 2.95 32.96 -19.06
CA ALA A 245 4.21 33.14 -18.33
C ALA A 245 5.27 32.05 -18.61
N GLY A 246 5.31 31.52 -19.83
CA GLY A 246 6.21 30.42 -20.21
C GLY A 246 5.93 29.10 -19.50
N HIS A 247 4.80 28.98 -18.78
CA HIS A 247 4.51 27.81 -17.95
C HIS A 247 4.03 26.63 -18.80
N PRO A 248 4.77 25.49 -18.88
CA PRO A 248 4.45 24.40 -19.81
C PRO A 248 3.06 23.79 -19.66
N LEU A 249 2.56 23.68 -18.42
CA LEU A 249 1.22 23.13 -18.18
C LEU A 249 0.13 24.10 -18.68
N ALA A 250 0.28 25.40 -18.46
CA ALA A 250 -0.66 26.41 -18.95
C ALA A 250 -0.65 26.47 -20.49
N LEU A 251 0.53 26.51 -21.11
CA LEU A 251 0.68 26.48 -22.56
C LEU A 251 -0.02 25.25 -23.15
N ARG A 252 0.23 24.10 -22.58
CA ARG A 252 -0.36 22.84 -23.03
C ARG A 252 -1.89 22.85 -22.88
N ALA A 253 -2.42 23.29 -21.75
CA ALA A 253 -3.86 23.39 -21.52
C ALA A 253 -4.53 24.33 -22.56
N ALA A 254 -3.95 25.49 -22.82
CA ALA A 254 -4.46 26.45 -23.80
C ALA A 254 -4.47 25.87 -25.22
N LEU A 255 -3.41 25.20 -25.64
CA LEU A 255 -3.27 24.64 -26.99
C LEU A 255 -4.13 23.38 -27.21
N GLU A 256 -4.27 22.51 -26.20
CA GLU A 256 -5.18 21.37 -26.29
C GLU A 256 -6.65 21.80 -26.28
N TRP A 257 -6.98 22.87 -25.53
CA TRP A 257 -8.30 23.48 -25.59
C TRP A 257 -8.62 24.01 -27.00
N LEU A 258 -7.65 24.64 -27.65
CA LEU A 258 -7.77 25.10 -29.04
C LEU A 258 -7.92 23.92 -30.02
N ALA A 259 -7.07 22.90 -29.89
CA ALA A 259 -7.11 21.71 -30.76
C ALA A 259 -8.45 20.96 -30.71
N ALA A 260 -9.14 21.01 -29.56
CA ALA A 260 -10.49 20.43 -29.41
C ALA A 260 -11.59 21.29 -30.08
N ARG A 261 -11.28 22.47 -30.60
CA ARG A 261 -12.22 23.44 -31.18
C ARG A 261 -11.71 24.00 -32.52
N PRO A 262 -11.85 23.25 -33.63
CA PRO A 262 -11.29 23.63 -34.93
C PRO A 262 -11.80 24.96 -35.49
N GLN A 263 -12.88 25.49 -34.91
CA GLN A 263 -13.47 26.78 -35.30
C GLN A 263 -12.78 27.98 -34.66
N LEU A 264 -11.95 27.80 -33.63
CA LEU A 264 -11.20 28.82 -32.94
C LEU A 264 -9.79 28.95 -33.50
N THR A 265 -9.24 30.13 -33.41
CA THR A 265 -7.87 30.48 -33.82
C THR A 265 -7.00 30.74 -32.58
N LEU A 266 -5.68 30.83 -32.77
CA LEU A 266 -4.75 31.21 -31.71
C LEU A 266 -5.03 32.67 -31.22
N ASP A 267 -5.49 33.57 -32.11
CA ASP A 267 -5.90 34.91 -31.75
C ASP A 267 -7.13 34.98 -30.84
N ASP A 268 -8.03 33.96 -30.97
CA ASP A 268 -9.18 33.84 -30.06
C ASP A 268 -8.69 33.45 -28.66
N VAL A 269 -7.70 32.58 -28.56
CA VAL A 269 -7.04 32.23 -27.27
C VAL A 269 -6.40 33.45 -26.63
N VAL A 270 -5.65 34.22 -27.40
CA VAL A 270 -5.01 35.48 -26.92
C VAL A 270 -6.07 36.45 -26.41
N ARG A 271 -7.18 36.62 -27.15
CA ARG A 271 -8.29 37.49 -26.76
C ARG A 271 -8.96 37.05 -25.45
N ASP A 272 -9.27 35.75 -25.34
CA ASP A 272 -9.94 35.19 -24.16
C ASP A 272 -9.06 35.31 -22.92
N LEU A 273 -7.77 34.95 -23.05
CA LEU A 273 -6.81 35.09 -21.95
C LEU A 273 -6.59 36.56 -21.53
N THR A 274 -6.63 37.48 -22.48
CA THR A 274 -6.53 38.92 -22.21
C THR A 274 -7.79 39.44 -21.51
N ALA A 275 -8.98 39.01 -21.96
CA ALA A 275 -10.26 39.39 -21.35
C ALA A 275 -10.37 38.86 -19.90
N GLY A 276 -9.91 37.66 -19.61
CA GLY A 276 -9.88 37.08 -18.26
C GLY A 276 -9.03 37.88 -17.26
N ARG A 277 -7.99 38.58 -17.71
CA ARG A 277 -7.18 39.49 -16.87
C ARG A 277 -7.85 40.80 -16.49
N TYR A 278 -8.81 41.27 -17.29
CA TYR A 278 -9.53 42.53 -17.03
C TYR A 278 -10.84 42.32 -16.28
N GLY A 279 -11.29 41.08 -16.05
CA GLY A 279 -12.55 40.78 -15.35
C GLY A 279 -12.44 40.61 -13.83
N THR A 280 -11.26 40.82 -13.24
CA THR A 280 -11.02 40.62 -11.79
C THR A 280 -10.93 41.90 -10.95
N ASP A 281 -11.36 43.03 -11.49
CA ASP A 281 -11.44 44.28 -10.71
C ASP A 281 -12.74 44.33 -9.92
N ASP A 282 -13.02 43.54 -8.95
CA ASP A 282 -13.89 43.94 -7.84
C ASP A 282 -14.15 42.88 -6.72
N ASP A 283 -13.41 41.91 -6.44
CA ASP A 283 -13.61 41.18 -5.18
C ASP A 283 -12.35 40.40 -4.75
N GLY A 284 -11.57 40.95 -3.87
CA GLY A 284 -10.70 40.36 -2.81
C GLY A 284 -10.13 38.91 -2.93
N ALA A 285 -10.20 38.25 -4.09
CA ALA A 285 -9.83 36.83 -4.26
C ALA A 285 -8.31 36.60 -4.42
N GLY A 286 -7.52 37.64 -4.72
CA GLY A 286 -6.08 37.51 -4.94
C GLY A 286 -5.28 37.14 -3.70
N GLU A 287 -5.73 37.54 -2.52
CA GLU A 287 -5.01 37.31 -1.26
C GLU A 287 -5.15 35.85 -0.72
N VAL A 288 -6.24 35.20 -1.08
CA VAL A 288 -6.51 33.80 -0.64
C VAL A 288 -5.69 32.78 -1.41
N MET A 289 -5.29 33.10 -2.64
CA MET A 289 -4.55 32.18 -3.52
C MET A 289 -3.07 32.07 -3.13
N ALA A 290 -2.44 33.13 -2.69
CA ALA A 290 -1.04 33.11 -2.20
C ALA A 290 -0.86 32.21 -0.99
N VAL A 291 -1.89 32.10 -0.14
CA VAL A 291 -1.91 31.22 1.03
C VAL A 291 -2.10 29.74 0.63
N ALA A 292 -2.90 29.45 -0.39
CA ALA A 292 -3.17 28.09 -0.86
C ALA A 292 -1.97 27.45 -1.58
N MET A 293 -1.11 28.28 -2.20
CA MET A 293 0.13 27.80 -2.87
C MET A 293 1.36 27.75 -1.95
N GLY A 294 1.24 28.11 -0.67
CA GLY A 294 2.33 28.06 0.31
C GLY A 294 3.44 29.09 0.06
N THR A 295 3.15 30.17 -0.68
CA THR A 295 4.10 31.23 -1.01
C THR A 295 3.69 32.55 -0.34
N ALA A 296 3.87 32.64 0.98
CA ALA A 296 3.98 33.94 1.64
C ALA A 296 5.44 34.39 1.57
N GLY A 297 5.84 35.02 0.48
CA GLY A 297 7.19 35.56 0.31
C GLY A 297 7.52 35.86 -1.15
N GLU A 298 7.35 37.18 -1.51
CA GLU A 298 7.99 37.91 -2.60
C GLU A 298 7.55 37.69 -4.07
N THR A 299 6.72 38.55 -4.53
CA THR A 299 6.52 39.44 -5.71
C THR A 299 6.75 38.99 -7.17
N GLU A 300 7.46 37.93 -7.50
CA GLU A 300 7.56 37.44 -8.90
C GLU A 300 6.75 36.13 -9.17
N GLU A 301 6.43 35.37 -8.14
CA GLU A 301 5.65 34.12 -8.26
C GLU A 301 4.13 34.34 -8.39
N GLY A 302 3.59 35.46 -7.95
CA GLY A 302 2.16 35.82 -8.04
C GLY A 302 1.64 35.89 -9.49
N GLY A 303 2.39 36.47 -10.37
CA GLY A 303 1.98 36.65 -11.77
C GLY A 303 1.86 35.37 -12.59
N VAL A 304 2.64 34.31 -12.27
CA VAL A 304 2.56 33.01 -12.93
C VAL A 304 1.31 32.24 -12.47
N GLY A 305 0.96 32.32 -11.18
CA GLY A 305 -0.24 31.67 -10.64
C GLY A 305 -1.52 32.19 -11.26
N GLU A 306 -1.67 33.51 -11.30
CA GLU A 306 -2.83 34.20 -11.91
C GLU A 306 -2.99 33.91 -13.41
N ALA A 307 -1.88 33.84 -14.15
CA ALA A 307 -1.89 33.47 -15.56
C ALA A 307 -2.38 32.04 -15.79
N VAL A 308 -1.94 31.10 -14.95
CA VAL A 308 -2.36 29.69 -15.04
C VAL A 308 -3.84 29.54 -14.71
N ASP A 309 -4.34 30.22 -13.69
CA ASP A 309 -5.76 30.16 -13.31
C ASP A 309 -6.66 30.74 -14.40
N ALA A 310 -6.29 31.90 -15.00
CA ALA A 310 -7.03 32.50 -16.11
C ALA A 310 -7.14 31.53 -17.31
N VAL A 311 -6.06 30.80 -17.63
CA VAL A 311 -6.07 29.78 -18.68
C VAL A 311 -7.00 28.62 -18.31
N LEU A 312 -6.92 28.13 -17.07
CA LEU A 312 -7.75 27.02 -16.61
C LEU A 312 -9.24 27.40 -16.57
N ASP A 313 -9.57 28.62 -16.15
CA ASP A 313 -10.95 29.13 -16.19
C ASP A 313 -11.49 29.22 -17.60
N SER A 314 -10.71 29.68 -18.55
CA SER A 314 -11.09 29.72 -19.97
C SER A 314 -11.35 28.31 -20.52
N VAL A 315 -10.46 27.36 -20.24
CA VAL A 315 -10.61 25.95 -20.64
C VAL A 315 -11.88 25.36 -20.03
N VAL A 316 -12.11 25.56 -18.73
CA VAL A 316 -13.28 25.02 -18.00
C VAL A 316 -14.57 25.72 -18.48
N ALA A 317 -14.55 27.00 -18.81
CA ALA A 317 -15.70 27.68 -19.40
C ALA A 317 -16.11 27.07 -20.75
N GLY A 318 -15.15 26.59 -21.50
CA GLY A 318 -15.35 26.02 -22.84
C GLY A 318 -15.80 24.55 -22.89
N VAL A 319 -15.71 23.78 -21.80
CA VAL A 319 -16.19 22.39 -21.79
C VAL A 319 -17.71 22.30 -21.59
N ALA A 320 -18.29 21.12 -21.90
CA ALA A 320 -19.72 20.87 -21.74
C ALA A 320 -20.18 21.07 -20.28
N GLY A 321 -21.43 21.45 -20.06
CA GLY A 321 -21.95 21.74 -18.72
C GLY A 321 -21.83 20.55 -17.73
N HIS A 322 -22.07 19.31 -18.19
CA HIS A 322 -21.89 18.13 -17.38
C HIS A 322 -20.40 17.86 -17.03
N THR A 323 -19.49 18.16 -17.95
CA THR A 323 -18.04 18.06 -17.74
C THR A 323 -17.55 19.12 -16.76
N ARG A 324 -18.06 20.35 -16.84
CA ARG A 324 -17.78 21.41 -15.88
C ARG A 324 -18.23 21.01 -14.48
N HIS A 325 -19.45 20.46 -14.38
CA HIS A 325 -19.95 19.93 -13.12
C HIS A 325 -19.05 18.80 -12.57
N LEU A 326 -18.58 17.89 -13.42
CA LEU A 326 -17.64 16.81 -13.06
C LEU A 326 -16.31 17.37 -12.54
N TYR A 327 -15.81 18.44 -13.18
CA TYR A 327 -14.59 19.13 -12.75
C TYR A 327 -14.75 19.77 -11.37
N ASP A 328 -15.87 20.44 -11.12
CA ASP A 328 -16.18 21.03 -9.82
C ASP A 328 -16.32 19.94 -8.74
N LEU A 329 -16.93 18.77 -9.06
CA LEU A 329 -17.00 17.62 -8.15
C LEU A 329 -15.60 17.10 -7.79
N LEU A 330 -14.69 16.95 -8.77
CA LEU A 330 -13.30 16.56 -8.53
C LEU A 330 -12.58 17.52 -7.57
N GLY A 331 -12.97 18.80 -7.55
CA GLY A 331 -12.49 19.79 -6.59
C GLY A 331 -13.05 19.57 -5.17
N VAL A 332 -14.25 19.02 -5.02
CA VAL A 332 -14.88 18.72 -3.72
C VAL A 332 -14.35 17.44 -3.13
N LEU A 333 -13.94 16.45 -3.95
CA LEU A 333 -13.50 15.14 -3.47
C LEU A 333 -12.30 15.24 -2.53
N PRO A 334 -12.33 14.59 -1.36
CA PRO A 334 -11.24 14.67 -0.37
C PRO A 334 -9.98 13.91 -0.80
N GLY A 335 -10.13 12.87 -1.64
CA GLY A 335 -9.04 12.02 -2.09
C GLY A 335 -8.15 12.63 -3.18
N THR A 336 -7.14 11.89 -3.63
CA THR A 336 -6.20 12.32 -4.69
C THR A 336 -6.58 11.79 -6.07
N THR A 337 -7.33 10.69 -6.12
CA THR A 337 -7.78 10.03 -7.34
C THR A 337 -9.28 9.75 -7.27
N ALA A 338 -9.93 9.61 -8.41
CA ALA A 338 -11.34 9.23 -8.49
C ALA A 338 -11.54 8.10 -9.52
N THR A 339 -12.50 7.22 -9.27
CA THR A 339 -13.01 6.26 -10.24
C THR A 339 -14.30 6.79 -10.85
N ALA A 340 -14.73 6.23 -11.97
CA ALA A 340 -16.03 6.56 -12.58
C ALA A 340 -17.18 6.24 -11.61
N ASP A 341 -17.08 5.14 -10.86
CA ASP A 341 -18.07 4.72 -9.89
C ASP A 341 -18.23 5.73 -8.75
N LEU A 342 -17.12 6.20 -8.20
CA LEU A 342 -17.12 7.27 -7.17
C LEU A 342 -17.77 8.55 -7.67
N LEU A 343 -17.42 8.98 -8.89
CA LEU A 343 -17.97 10.20 -9.48
C LEU A 343 -19.48 10.09 -9.74
N ALA A 344 -19.94 8.94 -10.19
CA ALA A 344 -21.37 8.67 -10.34
C ALA A 344 -22.09 8.66 -8.97
N ALA A 345 -21.49 8.03 -7.96
CA ALA A 345 -22.01 8.05 -6.59
C ALA A 345 -22.07 9.46 -6.01
N ALA A 346 -21.09 10.32 -6.35
CA ALA A 346 -21.08 11.74 -5.99
C ALA A 346 -22.12 12.61 -6.74
N GLY A 347 -22.92 12.01 -7.63
CA GLY A 347 -23.99 12.69 -8.36
C GLY A 347 -23.61 13.20 -9.75
N ALA A 348 -22.46 12.78 -10.31
CA ALA A 348 -22.12 13.11 -11.68
C ALA A 348 -22.99 12.35 -12.69
N THR A 349 -23.36 13.00 -13.78
CA THR A 349 -24.06 12.41 -14.92
C THR A 349 -23.13 12.36 -16.13
N ARG A 350 -23.35 11.42 -17.06
CA ARG A 350 -22.55 11.25 -18.28
C ARG A 350 -21.04 11.18 -17.96
N VAL A 351 -20.70 10.40 -16.94
CA VAL A 351 -19.33 10.36 -16.34
C VAL A 351 -18.27 10.03 -17.39
N ASP A 352 -18.49 9.00 -18.20
CA ASP A 352 -17.51 8.56 -19.22
C ASP A 352 -17.22 9.66 -20.26
N GLU A 353 -18.25 10.39 -20.69
CA GLU A 353 -18.12 11.47 -21.65
C GLU A 353 -17.35 12.66 -21.03
N GLY A 354 -17.75 13.04 -19.80
CA GLY A 354 -17.09 14.11 -19.07
C GLY A 354 -15.62 13.81 -18.77
N LEU A 355 -15.30 12.57 -18.34
CA LEU A 355 -13.93 12.13 -18.15
C LEU A 355 -13.14 12.12 -19.47
N GLY A 356 -13.75 11.70 -20.56
CA GLY A 356 -13.14 11.74 -21.90
C GLY A 356 -12.79 13.19 -22.33
N GLU A 357 -13.68 14.14 -22.08
CA GLU A 357 -13.42 15.55 -22.36
C GLU A 357 -12.34 16.14 -21.44
N LEU A 358 -12.37 15.85 -20.13
CA LEU A 358 -11.31 16.26 -19.19
C LEU A 358 -9.94 15.70 -19.56
N LEU A 359 -9.87 14.45 -20.03
CA LEU A 359 -8.63 13.83 -20.52
C LEU A 359 -8.14 14.52 -21.78
N SER A 360 -9.04 14.83 -22.73
CA SER A 360 -8.68 15.49 -23.99
C SER A 360 -8.18 16.90 -23.79
N CYS A 361 -8.72 17.62 -22.80
CA CYS A 361 -8.27 18.96 -22.38
C CYS A 361 -7.10 18.93 -21.37
N ARG A 362 -6.57 17.75 -21.04
CA ARG A 362 -5.50 17.56 -20.04
C ARG A 362 -5.78 18.13 -18.64
N LEU A 363 -7.03 18.38 -18.35
CA LEU A 363 -7.44 18.72 -16.99
C LEU A 363 -7.36 17.52 -16.06
N ALA A 364 -7.49 16.30 -16.59
CA ALA A 364 -7.28 15.06 -15.87
C ALA A 364 -6.24 14.17 -16.55
N VAL A 365 -5.65 13.25 -15.79
CA VAL A 365 -4.78 12.19 -16.28
C VAL A 365 -5.30 10.83 -15.85
N LEU A 366 -5.14 9.83 -16.71
CA LEU A 366 -5.45 8.45 -16.40
C LEU A 366 -4.25 7.84 -15.64
N VAL A 367 -4.51 7.31 -14.46
CA VAL A 367 -3.54 6.52 -13.69
C VAL A 367 -3.76 5.06 -14.06
N GLU A 368 -2.88 4.53 -14.91
CA GLU A 368 -2.96 3.13 -15.37
C GLU A 368 -2.29 2.21 -14.36
N SER A 369 -2.97 1.12 -14.03
CA SER A 369 -2.42 -0.01 -13.31
C SER A 369 -2.96 -1.28 -13.97
N PRO A 370 -2.13 -2.28 -14.33
CA PRO A 370 -2.54 -3.41 -15.19
C PRO A 370 -3.75 -4.18 -14.70
N ASP A 371 -3.92 -4.31 -13.38
CA ASP A 371 -4.94 -5.16 -12.74
C ASP A 371 -5.93 -4.37 -11.86
N ARG A 372 -6.01 -3.05 -12.03
CA ARG A 372 -6.84 -2.17 -11.18
C ARG A 372 -7.83 -1.37 -12.02
N PRO A 373 -8.99 -0.96 -11.46
CA PRO A 373 -9.94 -0.08 -12.15
C PRO A 373 -9.25 1.24 -12.55
N ARG A 374 -9.68 1.79 -13.69
CA ARG A 374 -9.18 3.07 -14.21
C ARG A 374 -9.42 4.17 -13.18
N ARG A 375 -8.36 4.91 -12.88
CA ARG A 375 -8.37 6.04 -11.95
C ARG A 375 -8.01 7.32 -12.66
N TYR A 376 -8.61 8.38 -12.23
CA TYR A 376 -8.42 9.72 -12.79
C TYR A 376 -7.85 10.62 -11.71
N ARG A 377 -6.84 11.39 -12.06
CA ARG A 377 -6.18 12.33 -11.15
C ARG A 377 -6.08 13.69 -11.84
N LEU A 378 -6.26 14.76 -11.08
CA LEU A 378 -5.91 16.11 -11.51
C LEU A 378 -4.44 16.37 -11.16
N HIS A 379 -3.69 17.03 -12.05
CA HIS A 379 -2.39 17.58 -11.66
C HIS A 379 -2.56 18.59 -10.52
N ASP A 380 -1.53 18.75 -9.67
CA ASP A 380 -1.61 19.57 -8.46
C ASP A 380 -2.15 20.99 -8.73
N VAL A 381 -1.66 21.66 -9.77
CA VAL A 381 -2.11 23.01 -10.16
C VAL A 381 -3.58 22.99 -10.57
N VAL A 382 -3.97 22.05 -11.45
CA VAL A 382 -5.37 21.86 -11.89
C VAL A 382 -6.27 21.53 -10.71
N ARG A 383 -5.76 20.74 -9.76
CA ARG A 383 -6.48 20.36 -8.54
C ARG A 383 -6.66 21.55 -7.59
N ALA A 384 -5.64 22.41 -7.45
CA ALA A 384 -5.73 23.64 -6.67
C ALA A 384 -6.82 24.53 -7.24
N HIS A 385 -6.84 24.73 -8.56
CA HIS A 385 -7.87 25.49 -9.27
C HIS A 385 -9.26 24.84 -9.12
N ALA A 386 -9.40 23.53 -9.30
CA ALA A 386 -10.68 22.82 -9.10
C ALA A 386 -11.21 23.01 -7.66
N ARG A 387 -10.31 22.97 -6.66
CA ARG A 387 -10.66 23.22 -5.26
C ARG A 387 -11.10 24.66 -5.01
N LEU A 388 -10.46 25.64 -5.66
CA LEU A 388 -10.86 27.04 -5.59
C LEU A 388 -12.29 27.22 -6.13
N ARG A 389 -12.58 26.64 -7.29
CA ARG A 389 -13.94 26.65 -7.87
C ARG A 389 -14.95 25.93 -6.99
N ALA A 390 -14.58 24.78 -6.40
CA ALA A 390 -15.43 24.03 -5.48
C ALA A 390 -15.79 24.85 -4.22
N ARG A 391 -14.92 25.76 -3.77
CA ARG A 391 -15.23 26.69 -2.65
C ARG A 391 -16.32 27.69 -3.00
N ALA A 392 -16.49 28.03 -4.27
CA ALA A 392 -17.58 28.90 -4.73
C ALA A 392 -18.94 28.20 -4.76
N LEU A 393 -19.01 26.87 -4.65
CA LEU A 393 -20.26 26.14 -4.46
C LEU A 393 -20.84 26.42 -3.07
N SER A 394 -22.18 26.42 -2.98
CA SER A 394 -22.84 26.56 -1.67
C SER A 394 -22.40 25.45 -0.71
N GLU A 395 -22.28 25.78 0.56
CA GLU A 395 -21.92 24.87 1.64
C GLU A 395 -22.85 23.64 1.66
N GLU A 396 -24.16 23.86 1.47
CA GLU A 396 -25.15 22.77 1.41
C GLU A 396 -24.85 21.79 0.26
N ARG A 397 -24.45 22.29 -0.92
CA ARG A 397 -24.11 21.47 -2.08
C ARG A 397 -22.83 20.67 -1.84
N ARG A 398 -21.80 21.28 -1.26
CA ARG A 398 -20.56 20.58 -0.90
C ARG A 398 -20.82 19.47 0.10
N ARG A 399 -21.57 19.77 1.17
CA ARG A 399 -21.94 18.74 2.18
C ARG A 399 -22.79 17.62 1.58
N ALA A 400 -23.70 17.94 0.65
CA ALA A 400 -24.49 16.91 -0.03
C ALA A 400 -23.59 15.93 -0.83
N VAL A 401 -22.62 16.46 -1.57
CA VAL A 401 -21.64 15.63 -2.30
C VAL A 401 -20.79 14.80 -1.34
N LEU A 402 -20.26 15.41 -0.28
CA LEU A 402 -19.44 14.70 0.71
C LEU A 402 -20.21 13.57 1.41
N ARG A 403 -21.50 13.76 1.70
CA ARG A 403 -22.36 12.71 2.25
C ARG A 403 -22.43 11.50 1.30
N LEU A 404 -22.70 11.72 0.02
CA LEU A 404 -22.76 10.65 -0.97
C LEU A 404 -21.42 9.90 -1.10
N VAL A 405 -20.31 10.62 -1.06
CA VAL A 405 -18.96 10.05 -1.10
C VAL A 405 -18.68 9.18 0.12
N VAL A 406 -19.00 9.69 1.32
CA VAL A 406 -18.81 8.94 2.58
C VAL A 406 -19.65 7.67 2.59
N ASP A 407 -20.92 7.74 2.18
CA ASP A 407 -21.82 6.58 2.13
C ASP A 407 -21.33 5.53 1.11
N PHE A 408 -20.86 5.96 -0.07
CA PHE A 408 -20.27 5.07 -1.06
C PHE A 408 -19.08 4.28 -0.50
N TYR A 409 -18.14 4.97 0.17
CA TYR A 409 -16.96 4.31 0.74
C TYR A 409 -17.32 3.41 1.93
N ALA A 410 -18.27 3.81 2.78
CA ALA A 410 -18.72 2.99 3.89
C ALA A 410 -19.35 1.68 3.43
N ASP A 411 -20.23 1.74 2.42
CA ASP A 411 -20.87 0.56 1.86
C ASP A 411 -19.86 -0.35 1.15
N ALA A 412 -18.99 0.21 0.31
CA ALA A 412 -17.98 -0.55 -0.42
C ALA A 412 -16.97 -1.22 0.53
N ALA A 413 -16.52 -0.51 1.58
CA ALA A 413 -15.61 -1.07 2.57
C ALA A 413 -16.24 -2.23 3.35
N ALA A 414 -17.52 -2.12 3.73
CA ALA A 414 -18.23 -3.17 4.46
C ALA A 414 -18.35 -4.46 3.63
N HIS A 415 -18.66 -4.34 2.35
CA HIS A 415 -18.66 -5.50 1.43
C HIS A 415 -17.26 -6.06 1.21
N GLY A 416 -16.24 -5.19 1.09
CA GLY A 416 -14.85 -5.60 0.98
C GLY A 416 -14.39 -6.39 2.19
N ASP A 417 -14.71 -5.93 3.40
CA ASP A 417 -14.43 -6.63 4.63
C ASP A 417 -15.09 -8.02 4.68
N ALA A 418 -16.37 -8.11 4.29
CA ALA A 418 -17.09 -9.37 4.26
C ALA A 418 -16.45 -10.41 3.31
N LEU A 419 -16.01 -9.97 2.14
CA LEU A 419 -15.32 -10.84 1.17
C LEU A 419 -13.90 -11.24 1.60
N VAL A 420 -13.16 -10.32 2.25
CA VAL A 420 -11.77 -10.57 2.64
C VAL A 420 -11.68 -11.44 3.88
N LEU A 421 -12.49 -11.19 4.90
CA LEU A 421 -12.41 -11.87 6.20
C LEU A 421 -13.54 -12.88 6.45
N GLY A 422 -14.48 -13.06 5.51
CA GLY A 422 -15.57 -14.01 5.64
C GLY A 422 -16.51 -13.72 6.82
N ASP A 423 -17.07 -14.78 7.40
CA ASP A 423 -17.93 -14.71 8.58
C ASP A 423 -17.10 -14.44 9.85
N ARG A 424 -16.93 -13.17 10.17
CA ARG A 424 -16.39 -12.73 11.46
C ARG A 424 -17.43 -11.90 12.23
N PHE A 425 -17.25 -11.78 13.50
CA PHE A 425 -18.05 -10.85 14.29
C PHE A 425 -17.86 -9.40 13.79
N ARG A 426 -18.98 -8.74 13.50
CA ARG A 426 -19.08 -7.31 13.16
C ARG A 426 -20.15 -6.67 14.02
N ILE A 427 -19.94 -5.42 14.41
CA ILE A 427 -20.98 -4.66 15.12
C ILE A 427 -22.13 -4.36 14.16
N GLN A 428 -21.80 -4.05 12.91
CA GLN A 428 -22.80 -3.84 11.88
C GLN A 428 -22.52 -4.72 10.65
N PRO A 429 -23.51 -5.50 10.19
CA PRO A 429 -23.37 -6.28 8.96
C PRO A 429 -23.22 -5.35 7.75
N PRO A 430 -22.72 -5.87 6.62
CA PRO A 430 -22.76 -5.14 5.35
C PRO A 430 -24.17 -4.66 5.02
N PRO A 431 -24.30 -3.50 4.34
CA PRO A 431 -25.61 -2.96 3.96
C PRO A 431 -26.30 -3.86 2.91
N ASP A 432 -27.63 -3.75 2.82
CA ASP A 432 -28.43 -4.47 1.82
C ASP A 432 -28.11 -4.01 0.38
N ARG A 433 -27.61 -2.79 0.20
CA ARG A 433 -27.20 -2.25 -1.09
C ARG A 433 -26.06 -3.06 -1.67
N SER A 434 -26.27 -3.64 -2.85
CA SER A 434 -25.30 -4.54 -3.49
C SER A 434 -24.10 -3.81 -4.12
N LEU A 435 -22.99 -4.53 -4.32
CA LEU A 435 -21.81 -3.99 -5.03
C LEU A 435 -22.12 -3.58 -6.48
N SER A 436 -23.11 -4.20 -7.13
CA SER A 436 -23.54 -3.82 -8.47
C SER A 436 -24.34 -2.51 -8.50
N GLU A 437 -24.99 -2.13 -7.40
CA GLU A 437 -25.65 -0.83 -7.26
C GLU A 437 -24.69 0.31 -6.93
N LEU A 438 -23.48 -0.02 -6.46
CA LEU A 438 -22.39 0.93 -6.24
C LEU A 438 -21.57 1.17 -7.50
N ALA A 439 -21.61 0.31 -8.49
CA ALA A 439 -20.80 0.39 -9.71
C ALA A 439 -21.60 0.99 -10.88
N VAL A 440 -20.92 1.76 -11.73
CA VAL A 440 -21.48 2.27 -13.01
C VAL A 440 -21.68 1.13 -13.99
N ARG A 441 -20.80 0.14 -13.98
CA ARG A 441 -20.86 -1.03 -14.85
C ARG A 441 -20.43 -2.28 -14.10
N GLY A 442 -21.28 -3.30 -14.07
CA GLY A 442 -20.97 -4.58 -13.46
C GLY A 442 -20.96 -4.52 -11.93
N THR A 443 -19.82 -4.77 -11.32
CA THR A 443 -19.63 -4.75 -9.86
C THR A 443 -18.23 -4.20 -9.51
N LEU A 444 -18.06 -3.64 -8.31
CA LEU A 444 -16.77 -3.09 -7.88
C LEU A 444 -15.69 -4.17 -7.78
N PHE A 445 -16.04 -5.34 -7.27
CA PHE A 445 -15.18 -6.52 -7.12
C PHE A 445 -16.04 -7.77 -6.92
N THR A 446 -15.53 -8.95 -7.27
CA THR A 446 -16.27 -10.22 -7.25
C THR A 446 -15.78 -11.20 -6.20
N GLY A 447 -14.54 -11.04 -5.72
CA GLY A 447 -13.93 -12.00 -4.80
C GLY A 447 -12.90 -11.38 -3.88
N ARG A 448 -12.37 -12.22 -2.97
CA ARG A 448 -11.44 -11.82 -1.92
C ARG A 448 -10.22 -11.05 -2.43
N ALA A 449 -9.59 -11.53 -3.50
CA ALA A 449 -8.36 -10.91 -4.02
C ALA A 449 -8.64 -9.53 -4.61
N GLU A 450 -9.70 -9.41 -5.43
CA GLU A 450 -10.11 -8.15 -6.04
C GLU A 450 -10.56 -7.13 -4.98
N ALA A 451 -11.33 -7.58 -3.97
CA ALA A 451 -11.74 -6.72 -2.85
C ALA A 451 -10.53 -6.15 -2.10
N LEU A 452 -9.53 -6.99 -1.79
CA LEU A 452 -8.33 -6.54 -1.09
C LEU A 452 -7.48 -5.58 -1.94
N GLU A 453 -7.35 -5.83 -3.25
CA GLU A 453 -6.66 -4.93 -4.17
C GLU A 453 -7.41 -3.59 -4.32
N TRP A 454 -8.75 -3.62 -4.35
CA TRP A 454 -9.56 -2.40 -4.39
C TRP A 454 -9.42 -1.58 -3.11
N LEU A 455 -9.53 -2.22 -1.93
CA LEU A 455 -9.34 -1.57 -0.63
C LEU A 455 -7.95 -0.93 -0.51
N ASP A 456 -6.90 -1.64 -0.93
CA ASP A 456 -5.52 -1.15 -0.91
C ASP A 456 -5.32 0.03 -1.87
N ALA A 457 -5.93 -0.06 -3.04
CA ALA A 457 -5.89 0.99 -4.04
C ALA A 457 -6.63 2.27 -3.58
N GLU A 458 -7.73 2.15 -2.81
CA GLU A 458 -8.50 3.28 -2.25
C GLU A 458 -7.95 3.77 -0.90
N ARG A 459 -6.88 3.20 -0.37
CA ARG A 459 -6.34 3.47 0.96
C ARG A 459 -6.17 4.97 1.27
N VAL A 460 -5.58 5.71 0.35
CA VAL A 460 -5.36 7.17 0.51
C VAL A 460 -6.69 7.92 0.55
N ASN A 461 -7.64 7.51 -0.27
CA ASN A 461 -8.97 8.10 -0.30
C ASN A 461 -9.76 7.79 0.96
N PHE A 462 -9.70 6.54 1.47
CA PHE A 462 -10.36 6.16 2.73
C PHE A 462 -9.95 7.07 3.89
N ARG A 463 -8.67 7.34 4.03
CA ARG A 463 -8.17 8.23 5.11
C ARG A 463 -8.74 9.63 5.00
N ALA A 464 -8.74 10.20 3.80
CA ALA A 464 -9.29 11.52 3.56
C ALA A 464 -10.81 11.54 3.83
N VAL A 465 -11.53 10.49 3.46
CA VAL A 465 -12.98 10.35 3.68
C VAL A 465 -13.32 10.19 5.15
N ILE A 466 -12.55 9.41 5.92
CA ILE A 466 -12.76 9.26 7.38
C ILE A 466 -12.61 10.60 8.09
N ARG A 467 -11.58 11.39 7.76
CA ARG A 467 -11.38 12.73 8.33
C ARG A 467 -12.54 13.66 8.01
N VAL A 468 -12.93 13.72 6.73
CA VAL A 468 -14.08 14.54 6.33
C VAL A 468 -15.35 14.09 7.03
N ALA A 469 -15.59 12.79 7.19
CA ALA A 469 -16.74 12.29 7.93
C ALA A 469 -16.70 12.70 9.41
N ALA A 470 -15.52 12.69 10.02
CA ALA A 470 -15.33 13.17 11.40
C ALA A 470 -15.59 14.69 11.52
N ASP A 471 -15.01 15.49 10.61
CA ASP A 471 -15.21 16.95 10.57
C ASP A 471 -16.68 17.34 10.35
N GLU A 472 -17.43 16.54 9.58
CA GLU A 472 -18.86 16.72 9.33
C GLU A 472 -19.77 16.14 10.43
N GLY A 473 -19.19 15.58 11.52
CA GLY A 473 -19.92 14.98 12.63
C GLY A 473 -20.66 13.69 12.27
N ARG A 474 -20.24 12.98 11.23
CA ARG A 474 -20.84 11.72 10.78
C ARG A 474 -20.23 10.51 11.49
N HIS A 475 -20.37 10.50 12.80
CA HIS A 475 -19.71 9.56 13.69
C HIS A 475 -20.01 8.09 13.38
N GLU A 476 -21.26 7.76 13.01
CA GLU A 476 -21.63 6.40 12.59
C GLU A 476 -20.79 5.94 11.40
N GLN A 477 -20.66 6.76 10.36
CA GLN A 477 -19.90 6.41 9.17
C GLN A 477 -18.39 6.32 9.46
N VAL A 478 -17.87 7.14 10.38
CA VAL A 478 -16.47 7.07 10.81
C VAL A 478 -16.15 5.69 11.40
N TRP A 479 -16.88 5.24 12.41
CA TRP A 479 -16.55 3.96 13.02
C TRP A 479 -16.88 2.76 12.12
N ARG A 480 -17.92 2.84 11.28
CA ARG A 480 -18.22 1.80 10.27
C ARG A 480 -17.08 1.62 9.28
N LEU A 481 -16.52 2.70 8.78
CA LEU A 481 -15.33 2.67 7.91
C LEU A 481 -14.15 2.07 8.65
N CYS A 482 -13.87 2.51 9.90
CA CYS A 482 -12.75 2.00 10.70
C CYS A 482 -12.88 0.50 10.98
N GLU A 483 -14.08 0.01 11.33
CA GLU A 483 -14.32 -1.42 11.54
C GLU A 483 -14.06 -2.24 10.26
N SER A 484 -14.55 -1.76 9.12
CA SER A 484 -14.45 -2.46 7.84
C SER A 484 -13.01 -2.47 7.28
N LEU A 485 -12.27 -1.39 7.48
CA LEU A 485 -10.88 -1.29 7.03
C LEU A 485 -9.92 -2.20 7.79
N TRP A 486 -10.36 -2.84 8.87
CA TRP A 486 -9.58 -3.89 9.52
C TRP A 486 -9.16 -4.98 8.54
N ALA A 487 -9.99 -5.33 7.57
CA ALA A 487 -9.67 -6.29 6.52
C ALA A 487 -8.40 -5.90 5.74
N LEU A 488 -8.29 -4.63 5.37
CA LEU A 488 -7.12 -4.07 4.70
C LEU A 488 -5.90 -4.05 5.62
N TYR A 489 -6.04 -3.44 6.79
CA TYR A 489 -4.94 -3.19 7.72
C TYR A 489 -4.30 -4.48 8.22
N HIS A 490 -5.13 -5.46 8.57
CA HIS A 490 -4.64 -6.77 9.00
C HIS A 490 -3.94 -7.52 7.86
N SER A 491 -4.48 -7.48 6.63
CA SER A 491 -3.95 -8.23 5.49
C SER A 491 -2.72 -7.59 4.86
N ARG A 492 -2.61 -6.25 4.86
CA ARG A 492 -1.53 -5.49 4.19
C ARG A 492 -0.56 -4.82 5.17
N LYS A 493 -0.83 -4.92 6.48
CA LYS A 493 0.00 -4.34 7.55
C LYS A 493 0.17 -2.82 7.44
N HIS A 494 -0.90 -2.10 7.07
CA HIS A 494 -0.94 -0.64 7.12
C HIS A 494 -1.27 -0.19 8.55
N LEU A 495 -0.38 -0.45 9.48
CA LEU A 495 -0.65 -0.33 10.92
C LEU A 495 -0.77 1.14 11.37
N ALA A 496 -0.02 2.03 10.75
CA ALA A 496 -0.14 3.47 11.04
C ALA A 496 -1.51 4.04 10.62
N ASP A 497 -2.08 3.56 9.49
CA ASP A 497 -3.44 3.93 9.08
C ASP A 497 -4.49 3.35 10.02
N CYS A 498 -4.27 2.10 10.47
CA CYS A 498 -5.13 1.44 11.45
C CYS A 498 -5.20 2.24 12.75
N GLU A 499 -4.06 2.73 13.22
CA GLU A 499 -3.94 3.49 14.44
C GLU A 499 -4.61 4.86 14.34
N GLU A 500 -4.31 5.62 13.27
CA GLU A 500 -4.93 6.92 13.02
C GLU A 500 -6.46 6.82 12.89
N SER A 501 -6.94 5.94 12.02
CA SER A 501 -8.39 5.75 11.83
C SER A 501 -9.06 5.19 13.08
N GLY A 502 -8.38 4.29 13.81
CA GLY A 502 -8.90 3.73 15.05
C GLY A 502 -9.13 4.79 16.15
N HIS A 503 -8.25 5.80 16.24
CA HIS A 503 -8.47 6.91 17.18
C HIS A 503 -9.68 7.75 16.80
N LEU A 504 -9.87 8.08 15.51
CA LEU A 504 -11.09 8.75 15.02
C LEU A 504 -12.34 7.89 15.29
N GLY A 505 -12.22 6.57 15.14
CA GLY A 505 -13.29 5.63 15.46
C GLY A 505 -13.64 5.59 16.96
N ILE A 506 -12.64 5.69 17.85
CA ILE A 506 -12.86 5.80 19.30
C ILE A 506 -13.59 7.11 19.64
N GLU A 507 -13.11 8.24 19.13
CA GLU A 507 -13.76 9.55 19.32
C GLU A 507 -15.21 9.54 18.83
N ALA A 508 -15.45 8.98 17.65
CA ALA A 508 -16.78 8.85 17.08
C ALA A 508 -17.71 7.98 17.96
N ALA A 509 -17.20 6.87 18.49
CA ALA A 509 -17.95 5.99 19.40
C ALA A 509 -18.31 6.69 20.72
N GLN A 510 -17.39 7.50 21.28
CA GLN A 510 -17.62 8.30 22.47
C GLN A 510 -18.68 9.37 22.23
N HIS A 511 -18.66 10.07 21.10
CA HIS A 511 -19.67 11.05 20.71
C HIS A 511 -21.08 10.45 20.62
N GLU A 512 -21.19 9.20 20.17
CA GLU A 512 -22.47 8.50 20.05
C GLU A 512 -22.87 7.73 21.32
N ALA A 513 -22.04 7.78 22.35
CA ALA A 513 -22.21 6.98 23.58
C ALA A 513 -22.38 5.47 23.29
N ARG A 514 -21.55 4.92 22.41
CA ARG A 514 -21.55 3.53 21.94
C ARG A 514 -20.35 2.77 22.53
N PRO A 515 -20.45 2.27 23.79
CA PRO A 515 -19.34 1.55 24.43
C PRO A 515 -18.97 0.25 23.68
N ASP A 516 -19.89 -0.40 23.01
CA ASP A 516 -19.65 -1.58 22.18
C ASP A 516 -18.72 -1.27 21.01
N VAL A 517 -18.95 -0.15 20.33
CA VAL A 517 -18.10 0.35 19.24
C VAL A 517 -16.73 0.77 19.79
N GLU A 518 -16.71 1.49 20.92
CA GLU A 518 -15.46 1.94 21.54
C GLU A 518 -14.56 0.75 21.91
N VAL A 519 -15.10 -0.28 22.54
CA VAL A 519 -14.37 -1.54 22.83
C VAL A 519 -13.77 -2.13 21.55
N ARG A 520 -14.56 -2.17 20.48
CA ARG A 520 -14.10 -2.72 19.19
C ARG A 520 -12.95 -1.92 18.60
N MET A 521 -13.06 -0.58 18.59
CA MET A 521 -12.02 0.31 18.03
C MET A 521 -10.73 0.24 18.87
N ARG A 522 -10.84 0.29 20.21
CA ARG A 522 -9.69 0.14 21.12
C ARG A 522 -8.96 -1.19 20.89
N ASN A 523 -9.69 -2.29 20.69
CA ASN A 523 -9.09 -3.58 20.39
C ASN A 523 -8.35 -3.58 19.06
N GLN A 524 -8.85 -2.90 18.02
CA GLN A 524 -8.13 -2.78 16.73
C GLN A 524 -6.84 -1.96 16.87
N VAL A 525 -6.88 -0.84 17.62
CA VAL A 525 -5.68 -0.03 17.91
C VAL A 525 -4.67 -0.85 18.73
N ALA A 526 -5.13 -1.59 19.72
CA ALA A 526 -4.26 -2.48 20.53
C ALA A 526 -3.59 -3.55 19.66
N ARG A 527 -4.30 -4.14 18.70
CA ARG A 527 -3.74 -5.12 17.75
C ARG A 527 -2.71 -4.49 16.81
N ALA A 528 -2.91 -3.24 16.38
CA ALA A 528 -1.92 -2.52 15.61
C ALA A 528 -0.65 -2.24 16.43
N ALA A 529 -0.79 -1.76 17.66
CA ALA A 529 0.32 -1.53 18.58
C ALA A 529 1.08 -2.84 18.91
N TYR A 530 0.38 -3.95 19.12
CA TYR A 530 0.96 -5.27 19.31
C TYR A 530 1.83 -5.69 18.12
N GLU A 531 1.33 -5.53 16.91
CA GLU A 531 2.07 -5.87 15.67
C GLU A 531 3.30 -4.96 15.46
N LEU A 532 3.27 -3.74 15.99
CA LEU A 532 4.41 -2.81 16.02
C LEU A 532 5.41 -3.10 17.16
N GLY A 533 5.09 -4.02 18.05
CA GLY A 533 5.90 -4.36 19.22
C GLY A 533 5.74 -3.40 20.41
N ASP A 534 4.82 -2.43 20.32
CA ASP A 534 4.51 -1.49 21.41
C ASP A 534 3.49 -2.11 22.37
N LEU A 535 3.98 -3.03 23.22
CA LEU A 535 3.13 -3.80 24.11
C LEU A 535 2.50 -2.95 25.21
N ASP A 536 3.18 -1.89 25.68
CA ASP A 536 2.65 -0.99 26.72
C ASP A 536 1.43 -0.23 26.22
N ARG A 537 1.50 0.28 24.99
CA ARG A 537 0.38 0.96 24.34
C ARG A 537 -0.77 0.00 24.05
N ALA A 538 -0.46 -1.22 23.63
CA ALA A 538 -1.46 -2.25 23.38
C ALA A 538 -2.23 -2.60 24.66
N GLU A 539 -1.53 -2.79 25.80
CA GLU A 539 -2.14 -3.03 27.12
C GLU A 539 -3.03 -1.87 27.56
N SER A 540 -2.54 -0.62 27.46
CA SER A 540 -3.30 0.58 27.81
C SER A 540 -4.66 0.67 27.07
N GLN A 541 -4.68 0.36 25.78
CA GLN A 541 -5.93 0.35 25.01
C GLN A 541 -6.88 -0.78 25.44
N LEU A 542 -6.33 -1.95 25.77
CA LEU A 542 -7.16 -3.08 26.22
C LEU A 542 -7.70 -2.89 27.63
N ASP A 543 -6.94 -2.28 28.54
CA ASP A 543 -7.43 -1.95 29.89
C ASP A 543 -8.60 -0.98 29.80
N ALA A 544 -8.49 0.07 28.99
CA ALA A 544 -9.60 0.98 28.74
C ALA A 544 -10.81 0.28 28.07
N ALA A 545 -10.58 -0.74 27.25
CA ALA A 545 -11.66 -1.56 26.68
C ALA A 545 -12.33 -2.45 27.74
N VAL A 546 -11.55 -3.04 28.66
CA VAL A 546 -12.07 -3.88 29.77
C VAL A 546 -12.99 -3.10 30.67
N ASP A 547 -12.65 -1.85 31.00
CA ASP A 547 -13.49 -0.97 31.83
C ASP A 547 -14.90 -0.76 31.25
N LEU A 548 -15.02 -0.84 29.92
CA LEU A 548 -16.28 -0.67 29.18
C LEU A 548 -17.08 -1.98 29.02
N LEU A 549 -16.44 -3.15 29.14
CA LEU A 549 -17.13 -4.44 28.90
C LEU A 549 -18.33 -4.66 29.82
N GLY A 550 -18.28 -4.14 31.07
CA GLY A 550 -19.41 -4.21 32.00
C GLY A 550 -20.66 -3.47 31.51
N LEU A 551 -20.51 -2.49 30.63
CA LEU A 551 -21.61 -1.73 30.03
C LEU A 551 -22.18 -2.39 28.78
N VAL A 552 -21.40 -3.24 28.13
CA VAL A 552 -21.72 -3.82 26.79
C VAL A 552 -22.49 -5.13 26.92
N GLY A 553 -22.04 -6.03 27.79
CA GLY A 553 -22.69 -7.33 28.02
C GLY A 553 -22.64 -8.32 26.84
N ASP A 554 -21.94 -8.02 25.71
CA ASP A 554 -21.80 -8.92 24.58
C ASP A 554 -20.58 -9.85 24.80
N PRO A 555 -20.79 -11.17 24.91
CA PRO A 555 -19.70 -12.12 25.13
C PRO A 555 -18.69 -12.16 23.98
N ARG A 556 -19.09 -11.83 22.75
CA ARG A 556 -18.19 -11.82 21.57
C ARG A 556 -17.14 -10.72 21.69
N LEU A 557 -17.56 -9.51 22.13
CA LEU A 557 -16.62 -8.40 22.38
C LEU A 557 -15.66 -8.72 23.53
N SER A 558 -16.18 -9.32 24.60
CA SER A 558 -15.33 -9.81 25.69
C SER A 558 -14.30 -10.83 25.16
N GLY A 559 -14.72 -11.80 24.35
CA GLY A 559 -13.85 -12.81 23.76
C GLY A 559 -12.72 -12.20 22.93
N VAL A 560 -13.02 -11.22 22.08
CA VAL A 560 -12.02 -10.52 21.24
C VAL A 560 -10.99 -9.74 22.07
N VAL A 561 -11.42 -9.08 23.14
CA VAL A 561 -10.53 -8.36 24.06
C VAL A 561 -9.63 -9.35 24.82
N GLN A 562 -10.20 -10.44 25.34
CA GLN A 562 -9.43 -11.46 26.06
C GLN A 562 -8.40 -12.17 25.14
N GLU A 563 -8.76 -12.46 23.88
CA GLU A 563 -7.81 -12.97 22.92
C GLU A 563 -6.59 -12.03 22.77
N SER A 564 -6.84 -10.73 22.59
CA SER A 564 -5.77 -9.74 22.43
C SER A 564 -4.90 -9.62 23.68
N ARG A 565 -5.47 -9.67 24.88
CA ARG A 565 -4.73 -9.70 26.14
C ARG A 565 -3.85 -10.96 26.24
N GLY A 566 -4.36 -12.11 25.85
CA GLY A 566 -3.60 -13.36 25.85
C GLY A 566 -2.40 -13.31 24.90
N LEU A 567 -2.55 -12.71 23.71
CA LEU A 567 -1.45 -12.53 22.77
C LEU A 567 -0.35 -11.63 23.32
N ILE A 568 -0.72 -10.54 24.00
CA ILE A 568 0.24 -9.63 24.63
C ILE A 568 0.97 -10.32 25.78
N ALA A 569 0.24 -11.05 26.64
CA ALA A 569 0.85 -11.82 27.74
C ALA A 569 1.87 -12.84 27.23
N LEU A 570 1.55 -13.59 26.15
CA LEU A 570 2.52 -14.46 25.50
C LEU A 570 3.74 -13.73 24.93
N ALA A 571 3.53 -12.54 24.33
CA ALA A 571 4.64 -11.74 23.80
C ALA A 571 5.55 -11.25 24.91
N ARG A 572 4.97 -10.77 26.03
CA ARG A 572 5.72 -10.41 27.24
C ARG A 572 6.53 -11.57 27.78
N GLY A 573 5.90 -12.77 27.89
CA GLY A 573 6.57 -13.96 28.40
C GLY A 573 7.81 -14.36 27.58
N ARG A 574 7.80 -14.12 26.25
CA ARG A 574 8.98 -14.38 25.39
C ARG A 574 10.14 -13.41 25.65
N SER A 575 9.87 -12.24 26.19
CA SER A 575 10.88 -11.21 26.47
C SER A 575 11.36 -11.25 27.93
N GLU A 576 10.78 -12.11 28.77
CA GLU A 576 11.19 -12.26 30.18
C GLU A 576 12.49 -13.04 30.31
N GLU A 577 13.42 -12.52 31.09
CA GLU A 577 14.69 -13.21 31.38
C GLU A 577 14.55 -14.28 32.48
N SER A 578 13.53 -14.15 33.33
CA SER A 578 13.25 -15.08 34.42
C SER A 578 12.31 -16.20 33.97
N PRO A 579 12.70 -17.49 34.07
CA PRO A 579 11.82 -18.61 33.74
C PRO A 579 10.50 -18.60 34.54
N GLY A 580 10.53 -18.17 35.80
CA GLY A 580 9.33 -18.05 36.64
C GLY A 580 8.37 -16.99 36.12
N ALA A 581 8.89 -15.79 35.76
CA ALA A 581 8.07 -14.74 35.19
C ALA A 581 7.51 -15.15 33.81
N ALA A 582 8.29 -15.82 32.99
CA ALA A 582 7.81 -16.36 31.71
C ALA A 582 6.68 -17.39 31.89
N TYR A 583 6.79 -18.27 32.90
CA TYR A 583 5.73 -19.22 33.26
C TYR A 583 4.45 -18.49 33.71
N ASP A 584 4.59 -17.49 34.61
CA ASP A 584 3.44 -16.71 35.10
C ASP A 584 2.71 -16.01 33.93
N ARG A 585 3.44 -15.45 32.99
CA ARG A 585 2.88 -14.84 31.77
C ARG A 585 2.19 -15.86 30.86
N ALA A 586 2.74 -17.05 30.73
CA ALA A 586 2.11 -18.14 29.96
C ALA A 586 0.79 -18.59 30.61
N GLU A 587 0.74 -18.67 31.93
CA GLU A 587 -0.47 -19.02 32.69
C GLU A 587 -1.53 -17.89 32.62
N GLU A 588 -1.11 -16.64 32.70
CA GLU A 588 -1.99 -15.49 32.47
C GLU A 588 -2.60 -15.52 31.06
N ALA A 589 -1.78 -15.75 30.04
CA ALA A 589 -2.23 -15.87 28.64
C ALA A 589 -3.23 -17.02 28.47
N ARG A 590 -2.99 -18.17 29.11
CA ARG A 590 -3.89 -19.33 29.07
C ARG A 590 -5.27 -18.96 29.62
N GLN A 591 -5.33 -18.26 30.77
CA GLN A 591 -6.60 -17.82 31.37
C GLN A 591 -7.38 -16.89 30.43
N PHE A 592 -6.70 -15.94 29.79
CA PHE A 592 -7.33 -15.05 28.83
C PHE A 592 -7.90 -15.81 27.63
N PHE A 593 -7.13 -16.76 27.06
CA PHE A 593 -7.60 -17.57 25.91
C PHE A 593 -8.73 -18.51 26.29
N GLU A 594 -8.75 -19.06 27.51
CA GLU A 594 -9.88 -19.86 28.00
C GLU A 594 -11.16 -19.05 28.14
N HIS A 595 -11.06 -17.80 28.61
CA HIS A 595 -12.20 -16.88 28.62
C HIS A 595 -12.70 -16.59 27.19
N ALA A 596 -11.80 -16.35 26.25
CA ALA A 596 -12.15 -16.14 24.86
C ALA A 596 -12.79 -17.42 24.23
N LEU A 597 -12.29 -18.59 24.56
CA LEU A 597 -12.85 -19.88 24.14
C LEU A 597 -14.26 -20.10 24.70
N ALA A 598 -14.48 -19.76 25.96
CA ALA A 598 -15.80 -19.83 26.58
C ALA A 598 -16.80 -18.90 25.89
N ALA A 599 -16.38 -17.70 25.52
CA ALA A 599 -17.21 -16.75 24.77
C ALA A 599 -17.62 -17.31 23.40
N ASN A 600 -16.68 -17.90 22.63
CA ASN A 600 -16.96 -18.51 21.32
C ASN A 600 -17.84 -19.77 21.43
N ARG A 601 -17.79 -20.48 22.57
CA ARG A 601 -18.71 -21.60 22.86
C ARG A 601 -20.11 -21.13 23.24
N ALA A 602 -20.23 -19.98 23.90
CA ALA A 602 -21.52 -19.40 24.29
C ALA A 602 -22.30 -18.87 23.07
N VAL A 603 -21.61 -18.30 22.09
CA VAL A 603 -22.17 -17.92 20.80
C VAL A 603 -21.44 -18.75 19.72
N PRO A 604 -21.99 -19.88 19.27
CA PRO A 604 -21.27 -20.85 18.49
C PRO A 604 -20.57 -20.26 17.26
N ASP A 605 -19.24 -20.20 17.34
CA ASP A 605 -18.32 -19.83 16.26
C ASP A 605 -17.29 -20.95 16.09
N PRO A 606 -17.51 -21.91 15.18
CA PRO A 606 -16.61 -23.04 15.00
C PRO A 606 -15.17 -22.64 14.68
N HIS A 607 -14.98 -21.60 13.85
CA HIS A 607 -13.65 -21.07 13.54
C HIS A 607 -13.00 -20.45 14.77
N GLY A 608 -13.74 -19.59 15.49
CA GLY A 608 -13.27 -18.98 16.74
C GLY A 608 -12.90 -20.01 17.81
N ILE A 609 -13.67 -21.10 17.94
CA ILE A 609 -13.34 -22.21 18.84
C ILE A 609 -11.98 -22.82 18.46
N VAL A 610 -11.72 -23.12 17.17
CA VAL A 610 -10.44 -23.66 16.71
C VAL A 610 -9.28 -22.70 17.00
N VAL A 611 -9.46 -21.40 16.70
CA VAL A 611 -8.45 -20.37 16.93
C VAL A 611 -8.12 -20.24 18.42
N GLN A 612 -9.14 -20.20 19.30
CA GLN A 612 -8.88 -20.05 20.73
C GLN A 612 -8.29 -21.33 21.34
N SER A 613 -8.72 -22.50 20.93
CA SER A 613 -8.09 -23.77 21.35
C SER A 613 -6.61 -23.83 20.94
N TYR A 614 -6.29 -23.39 19.73
CA TYR A 614 -4.90 -23.23 19.27
C TYR A 614 -4.12 -22.23 20.14
N ASN A 615 -4.70 -21.09 20.51
CA ASN A 615 -4.08 -20.10 21.38
C ASN A 615 -3.85 -20.64 22.81
N VAL A 616 -4.83 -21.36 23.37
CA VAL A 616 -4.68 -22.08 24.67
C VAL A 616 -3.51 -23.04 24.61
N ALA A 617 -3.40 -23.82 23.54
CA ALA A 617 -2.30 -24.78 23.37
C ALA A 617 -0.93 -24.06 23.25
N GLN A 618 -0.84 -22.92 22.60
CA GLN A 618 0.39 -22.13 22.57
C GLN A 618 0.81 -21.68 23.98
N ALA A 619 -0.15 -21.21 24.79
CA ALA A 619 0.11 -20.82 26.18
C ALA A 619 0.54 -22.03 27.03
N LEU A 620 -0.09 -23.18 26.86
CA LEU A 620 0.31 -24.43 27.53
C LEU A 620 1.73 -24.86 27.13
N VAL A 621 2.10 -24.76 25.85
CA VAL A 621 3.46 -25.03 25.37
C VAL A 621 4.45 -24.04 25.99
N ALA A 622 4.13 -22.76 26.05
CA ALA A 622 4.98 -21.74 26.68
C ALA A 622 5.15 -21.97 28.19
N GLY A 623 4.14 -22.53 28.85
CA GLY A 623 4.15 -22.95 30.26
C GLY A 623 4.64 -24.39 30.49
N GLU A 624 5.29 -25.01 29.51
CA GLU A 624 5.86 -26.38 29.59
C GLU A 624 4.83 -27.49 29.92
N ARG A 625 3.54 -27.22 29.74
CA ARG A 625 2.44 -28.17 29.93
C ARG A 625 2.16 -28.95 28.63
N TRP A 626 3.16 -29.69 28.18
CA TRP A 626 3.20 -30.34 26.87
C TRP A 626 2.06 -31.34 26.63
N ALA A 627 1.72 -32.16 27.64
CA ALA A 627 0.67 -33.20 27.51
C ALA A 627 -0.70 -32.54 27.36
N ASP A 628 -1.00 -31.54 28.21
CA ASP A 628 -2.28 -30.79 28.15
C ASP A 628 -2.45 -30.06 26.82
N ALA A 629 -1.34 -29.53 26.26
CA ALA A 629 -1.35 -28.90 24.95
C ALA A 629 -1.75 -29.88 23.84
N LEU A 630 -1.27 -31.12 23.89
CA LEU A 630 -1.61 -32.15 22.88
C LEU A 630 -3.10 -32.51 22.92
N ASP A 631 -3.69 -32.64 24.11
CA ASP A 631 -5.12 -32.93 24.24
C ASP A 631 -5.99 -31.82 23.62
N VAL A 632 -5.65 -30.57 23.91
CA VAL A 632 -6.35 -29.39 23.33
C VAL A 632 -6.18 -29.33 21.82
N LEU A 633 -4.96 -29.62 21.29
CA LEU A 633 -4.69 -29.60 19.86
C LEU A 633 -5.40 -30.74 19.11
N ASP A 634 -5.61 -31.88 19.74
CA ASP A 634 -6.33 -33.02 19.13
C ASP A 634 -7.83 -32.67 18.97
N GLU A 635 -8.44 -32.03 19.98
CA GLU A 635 -9.81 -31.50 19.87
C GLU A 635 -9.91 -30.41 18.79
N ALA A 636 -8.98 -29.44 18.80
CA ALA A 636 -8.95 -28.35 17.81
C ALA A 636 -8.80 -28.89 16.38
N ALA A 637 -7.92 -29.85 16.14
CA ALA A 637 -7.73 -30.46 14.82
C ALA A 637 -8.98 -31.25 14.38
N GLY A 638 -9.67 -31.91 15.29
CA GLY A 638 -10.94 -32.57 15.03
C GLY A 638 -12.02 -31.60 14.57
N THR A 639 -12.18 -30.50 15.30
CA THR A 639 -13.13 -29.43 15.00
C THR A 639 -12.79 -28.75 13.66
N ALA A 640 -11.51 -28.46 13.42
CA ALA A 640 -11.06 -27.83 12.16
C ALA A 640 -11.38 -28.71 10.95
N ARG A 641 -11.12 -30.02 11.03
CA ARG A 641 -11.43 -30.97 9.92
C ARG A 641 -12.95 -31.08 9.70
N ALA A 642 -13.73 -31.17 10.77
CA ALA A 642 -15.19 -31.26 10.68
C ALA A 642 -15.82 -29.99 10.08
N GLY A 643 -15.24 -28.82 10.36
CA GLY A 643 -15.67 -27.52 9.84
C GLY A 643 -15.06 -27.12 8.50
N GLY A 644 -14.16 -27.92 7.91
CA GLY A 644 -13.44 -27.56 6.67
C GLY A 644 -12.43 -26.41 6.84
N ASP A 645 -11.96 -26.16 8.06
CA ASP A 645 -10.99 -25.11 8.37
C ASP A 645 -9.54 -25.62 8.16
N GLU A 646 -9.27 -26.07 6.94
CA GLU A 646 -7.95 -26.57 6.54
C GLU A 646 -6.80 -25.56 6.80
N PRO A 647 -6.99 -24.22 6.65
CA PRO A 647 -5.92 -23.26 6.90
C PRO A 647 -5.36 -23.27 8.34
N MET A 648 -6.10 -23.77 9.31
CA MET A 648 -5.63 -23.89 10.71
C MET A 648 -4.76 -25.12 10.97
N LEU A 649 -4.85 -26.18 10.15
CA LEU A 649 -4.13 -27.43 10.39
C LEU A 649 -2.60 -27.27 10.44
N PRO A 650 -1.93 -26.54 9.52
CA PRO A 650 -0.48 -26.33 9.62
C PRO A 650 -0.06 -25.62 10.92
N ARG A 651 -0.89 -24.69 11.41
CA ARG A 651 -0.64 -23.99 12.68
C ARG A 651 -0.74 -24.93 13.88
N ILE A 652 -1.77 -25.77 13.90
CA ILE A 652 -1.99 -26.79 14.94
C ILE A 652 -0.82 -27.76 14.96
N ASP A 653 -0.40 -28.28 13.81
CA ASP A 653 0.67 -29.26 13.72
C ASP A 653 2.04 -28.69 14.09
N LEU A 654 2.30 -27.37 13.85
CA LEU A 654 3.49 -26.69 14.35
C LEU A 654 3.55 -26.69 15.89
N VAL A 655 2.46 -26.32 16.57
CA VAL A 655 2.42 -26.30 18.04
C VAL A 655 2.50 -27.72 18.58
N ARG A 656 1.88 -28.69 17.91
CA ARG A 656 2.00 -30.13 18.25
C ARG A 656 3.46 -30.59 18.16
N ALA A 657 4.21 -30.19 17.14
CA ALA A 657 5.62 -30.50 17.01
C ALA A 657 6.45 -29.95 18.19
N HIS A 658 6.18 -28.69 18.61
CA HIS A 658 6.82 -28.12 19.80
C HIS A 658 6.48 -28.89 21.08
N ALA A 659 5.23 -29.32 21.28
CA ALA A 659 4.81 -30.09 22.43
C ALA A 659 5.49 -31.50 22.48
N PHE A 660 5.57 -32.20 21.34
CA PHE A 660 6.31 -33.46 21.26
C PHE A 660 7.82 -33.31 21.50
N ALA A 661 8.40 -32.20 21.00
CA ALA A 661 9.81 -31.89 21.25
C ALA A 661 10.11 -31.62 22.73
N GLY A 662 9.19 -30.95 23.45
CA GLY A 662 9.24 -30.75 24.89
C GLY A 662 9.14 -32.02 25.70
N LEU A 663 8.31 -32.99 25.26
CA LEU A 663 8.20 -34.31 25.85
C LEU A 663 9.37 -35.24 25.49
N GLY A 664 10.37 -34.78 24.72
CA GLY A 664 11.48 -35.61 24.26
C GLY A 664 11.12 -36.63 23.16
N SER A 665 9.91 -36.60 22.62
CA SER A 665 9.44 -37.49 21.56
C SER A 665 9.84 -37.00 20.18
N LEU A 666 11.14 -37.01 19.86
CA LEU A 666 11.71 -36.41 18.65
C LEU A 666 11.10 -36.95 17.35
N ASP A 667 10.87 -38.28 17.24
CA ASP A 667 10.26 -38.86 16.04
C ASP A 667 8.86 -38.31 15.76
N ARG A 668 8.04 -38.14 16.81
CA ARG A 668 6.70 -37.57 16.71
C ARG A 668 6.76 -36.04 16.39
N ALA A 669 7.74 -35.34 16.96
CA ALA A 669 7.97 -33.91 16.68
C ALA A 669 8.34 -33.70 15.20
N VAL A 670 9.26 -34.51 14.67
CA VAL A 670 9.65 -34.48 13.25
C VAL A 670 8.46 -34.80 12.35
N ALA A 671 7.67 -35.82 12.68
CA ALA A 671 6.48 -36.18 11.90
C ALA A 671 5.44 -35.05 11.88
N ALA A 672 5.18 -34.40 13.01
CA ALA A 672 4.22 -33.29 13.12
C ALA A 672 4.72 -32.02 12.36
N ALA A 673 6.00 -31.68 12.50
CA ALA A 673 6.59 -30.55 11.77
C ALA A 673 6.61 -30.82 10.25
N GLY A 674 6.83 -32.07 9.83
CA GLY A 674 6.73 -32.50 8.42
C GLY A 674 5.32 -32.34 7.87
N ALA A 675 4.30 -32.80 8.60
CA ALA A 675 2.90 -32.61 8.24
C ALA A 675 2.52 -31.11 8.13
N ALA A 676 3.02 -30.28 9.05
CA ALA A 676 2.83 -28.83 9.00
C ALA A 676 3.45 -28.22 7.73
N ALA A 677 4.68 -28.64 7.36
CA ALA A 677 5.36 -28.16 6.16
C ALA A 677 4.59 -28.55 4.89
N ASP A 678 4.15 -29.79 4.78
CA ASP A 678 3.43 -30.30 3.61
C ASP A 678 2.07 -29.58 3.45
N ALA A 679 1.30 -29.43 4.54
CA ALA A 679 0.03 -28.74 4.54
C ALA A 679 0.19 -27.24 4.24
N ALA A 680 1.21 -26.59 4.83
CA ALA A 680 1.50 -25.18 4.56
C ALA A 680 1.90 -24.94 3.11
N ALA A 681 2.65 -25.85 2.51
CA ALA A 681 3.03 -25.81 1.10
C ALA A 681 1.81 -25.95 0.17
N ALA A 682 0.95 -26.93 0.43
CA ALA A 682 -0.28 -27.16 -0.34
C ALA A 682 -1.21 -25.94 -0.30
N LEU A 683 -1.32 -25.29 0.85
CA LEU A 683 -2.15 -24.11 1.08
C LEU A 683 -1.45 -22.79 0.72
N LYS A 684 -0.22 -22.81 0.21
CA LYS A 684 0.61 -21.64 -0.12
C LYS A 684 0.78 -20.67 1.07
N GLN A 685 0.84 -21.20 2.28
CA GLN A 685 1.09 -20.45 3.51
C GLN A 685 2.61 -20.33 3.74
N PHE A 686 3.30 -19.53 2.93
CA PHE A 686 4.76 -19.52 2.84
C PHE A 686 5.47 -19.18 4.16
N ALA A 687 4.92 -18.24 4.94
CA ALA A 687 5.46 -17.91 6.26
C ALA A 687 5.35 -19.11 7.25
N LYS A 688 4.29 -19.91 7.15
CA LYS A 688 4.14 -21.14 7.98
C LYS A 688 5.03 -22.25 7.46
N LEU A 689 5.21 -22.36 6.16
CA LEU A 689 6.17 -23.29 5.57
C LEU A 689 7.61 -22.97 6.02
N ASP A 690 8.00 -21.70 6.03
CA ASP A 690 9.31 -21.26 6.52
C ASP A 690 9.52 -21.67 7.99
N GLN A 691 8.55 -21.36 8.87
CA GLN A 691 8.57 -21.77 10.28
C GLN A 691 8.64 -23.29 10.47
N ALA A 692 7.89 -24.05 9.67
CA ALA A 692 7.88 -25.50 9.75
C ALA A 692 9.22 -26.12 9.32
N LEU A 693 9.84 -25.58 8.27
CA LEU A 693 11.15 -26.02 7.78
C LEU A 693 12.27 -25.64 8.75
N GLU A 694 12.21 -24.46 9.39
CA GLU A 694 13.16 -24.08 10.46
C GLU A 694 13.06 -25.02 11.65
N LEU A 695 11.83 -25.31 12.10
CA LEU A 695 11.61 -26.25 13.20
C LEU A 695 12.10 -27.65 12.84
N LEU A 696 11.81 -28.15 11.63
CA LEU A 696 12.30 -29.42 11.14
C LEU A 696 13.83 -29.50 11.12
N ALA A 697 14.51 -28.44 10.65
CA ALA A 697 15.97 -28.38 10.65
C ALA A 697 16.54 -28.45 12.08
N ALA A 698 15.93 -27.71 13.02
CA ALA A 698 16.33 -27.76 14.43
C ALA A 698 16.07 -29.14 15.10
N LEU A 699 14.94 -29.76 14.77
CA LEU A 699 14.64 -31.13 15.27
C LEU A 699 15.57 -32.20 14.67
N ALA A 700 15.90 -32.09 13.38
CA ALA A 700 16.83 -32.94 12.69
C ALA A 700 18.25 -32.87 13.30
N ASP A 701 18.69 -31.65 13.70
CA ASP A 701 19.95 -31.45 14.40
C ASP A 701 19.95 -32.14 15.76
N ARG A 702 18.87 -32.02 16.54
CA ARG A 702 18.68 -32.69 17.83
C ARG A 702 18.60 -34.22 17.70
N ALA A 703 18.08 -34.72 16.58
CA ALA A 703 17.98 -36.16 16.26
C ALA A 703 19.23 -36.69 15.57
N GLU A 704 20.26 -35.87 15.37
CA GLU A 704 21.49 -36.19 14.63
C GLU A 704 21.24 -36.64 13.17
N ASP A 705 20.08 -36.30 12.60
CA ASP A 705 19.70 -36.62 11.22
C ASP A 705 20.25 -35.54 10.24
N ARG A 706 21.53 -35.71 9.89
CA ARG A 706 22.21 -34.79 8.95
C ARG A 706 21.56 -34.70 7.58
N PRO A 707 21.09 -35.81 6.94
CA PRO A 707 20.40 -35.75 5.65
C PRO A 707 19.12 -34.89 5.71
N LEU A 708 18.27 -35.05 6.70
CA LEU A 708 17.03 -34.30 6.86
C LEU A 708 17.33 -32.81 7.10
N ARG A 709 18.31 -32.49 7.94
CA ARG A 709 18.76 -31.14 8.19
C ARG A 709 19.18 -30.45 6.90
N ALA A 710 20.07 -31.07 6.12
CA ALA A 710 20.56 -30.48 4.86
C ALA A 710 19.43 -30.27 3.87
N ALA A 711 18.48 -31.19 3.76
CA ALA A 711 17.30 -31.05 2.90
C ALA A 711 16.39 -29.89 3.33
N CYS A 712 16.22 -29.69 4.64
CA CYS A 712 15.44 -28.54 5.16
C CYS A 712 16.13 -27.20 4.89
N GLU A 713 17.44 -27.11 5.11
CA GLU A 713 18.24 -25.90 4.86
C GLU A 713 18.22 -25.52 3.36
N GLU A 714 18.31 -26.49 2.45
CA GLU A 714 18.19 -26.28 1.02
C GLU A 714 16.81 -25.73 0.64
N LYS A 715 15.73 -26.33 1.16
CA LYS A 715 14.35 -25.88 0.93
C LYS A 715 14.10 -24.48 1.48
N LEU A 716 14.57 -24.18 2.70
CA LEU A 716 14.52 -22.84 3.28
C LEU A 716 15.21 -21.81 2.39
N SER A 717 16.42 -22.12 1.94
CA SER A 717 17.17 -21.26 1.04
C SER A 717 16.44 -21.05 -0.29
N ALA A 718 15.84 -22.07 -0.85
CA ALA A 718 15.07 -21.99 -2.09
C ALA A 718 13.78 -21.18 -1.87
N LEU A 719 13.04 -21.42 -0.80
CA LEU A 719 11.83 -20.69 -0.43
C LEU A 719 12.13 -19.21 -0.24
N ARG A 720 13.14 -18.86 0.54
CA ARG A 720 13.53 -17.50 0.84
C ARG A 720 13.99 -16.74 -0.41
N ARG A 721 14.75 -17.40 -1.31
CA ARG A 721 15.09 -16.82 -2.63
C ARG A 721 13.84 -16.54 -3.45
N THR A 722 12.90 -17.49 -3.49
CA THR A 722 11.63 -17.31 -4.24
C THR A 722 10.80 -16.16 -3.67
N MET A 723 10.88 -15.93 -2.36
CA MET A 723 10.19 -14.83 -1.65
C MET A 723 10.95 -13.50 -1.70
N GLY A 724 12.02 -13.39 -2.47
CA GLY A 724 12.81 -12.17 -2.60
C GLY A 724 13.80 -11.90 -1.46
N LEU A 725 13.98 -12.87 -0.56
CA LEU A 725 14.97 -12.81 0.50
C LEU A 725 16.26 -13.48 0.00
N ARG A 726 17.25 -12.68 -0.36
CA ARG A 726 18.57 -13.22 -0.69
C ARG A 726 19.31 -13.58 0.61
N PRO A 727 19.90 -14.76 0.75
CA PRO A 727 20.78 -15.02 1.87
C PRO A 727 21.96 -14.03 1.82
N PRO A 728 22.51 -13.60 2.98
CA PRO A 728 23.73 -12.83 2.99
C PRO A 728 24.79 -13.58 2.20
N ALA A 729 25.52 -12.85 1.32
CA ALA A 729 26.61 -13.46 0.57
C ALA A 729 27.57 -14.13 1.57
N ALA A 730 27.90 -15.40 1.35
CA ALA A 730 28.88 -16.09 2.14
C ALA A 730 30.15 -15.21 2.19
N PRO A 731 30.80 -15.02 3.37
CA PRO A 731 32.03 -14.30 3.45
C PRO A 731 32.99 -14.96 2.45
N THR A 732 33.42 -14.16 1.49
CA THR A 732 34.51 -14.58 0.58
C THR A 732 35.71 -14.89 1.43
N ALA A 733 36.08 -16.17 1.44
CA ALA A 733 37.24 -16.70 2.15
C ALA A 733 38.54 -16.09 1.59
#